data_327e5989b2d9417cd9bb564878aea697
#
_entry.id   327e5989b2d9417cd9bb564878aea697
#
_cell.length_a   1.000
_cell.length_b   1.000
_cell.length_c   1.000
_cell.angle_alpha   90.00
_cell.angle_beta   90.00
_cell.angle_gamma   90.00
#
_symmetry.space_group_name_H-M   'P 1'
#
loop_
_entity.id
_entity.type
_entity.pdbx_description
1 polymer ?
#
loop_
_entity_poly.entity_id
_entity_poly.type
_entity_poly.pdbx_seq_one_letter_code
_entity_poly.pdbx_strand_id
1 'polypeptide(L)'
;MAIQVVTTEQSTLFTIRTKHTTYQMKADEYGVLLHLWYGASVEGDMSYLLDYPDVGFSGNLYEAENRRTYSLNTLPLEYATEGVGDFRIPAIAATHADGSNALDLRYQSYNILKGKYAIAGLPAVYADEDEAETLEIVLKDTATDLQVTLRYGVLPELDMLTRCVSIQNLGTTPITLTKAASFCLDLPYGKWEWMHFHGRHAMERITERTPLIHGIQESSSTRGTSSHHQNPTAILCTPDCTETNGSCFGAAFLYSGSFQTKIEYDQMRQARMVMGLHPDLFRWELQPNATFDTPEVLFTYSDSGLETLSHRFQKTIREHVCRGKYQKIERPVLINNWEATYFDFNEEKILKIAEEAARLGVDMLVLDDGWFGKRDDDCSGLGDWFVNEQKLKGGLGTLVQKVKALGMRFGIWFEPEMISEDSDLYRTHPDWAIQIPGRNPMRSRYQLLLDLSNPDVQDYLYKCISDILNSADISYVKWDMNRSISDWYTALLPANRQGELPHRYVLGVYALLERLTSAFPEVLFEGCSGGGGRFDAGMLYYCPQIWCSDDTDAYERTIIQYGTSFFYPVSAVGSHVSVVPNHQTGRVTPIETRAVTAMAGSFGYELDLNLLSDEEKEAVTQQIQQFKEYGSLIHNGTYYRLSNPLEDAYALWAFVSEDKKEVLVQGMIFRTEANMVRHCVSLRGLDAKAVYRTKDGAAYTGDTLMHAGVLLPKSWGDYYPVSMHFVSE
;
A
#
# COMPACT_ATOMS: atom_id res chain seq x y z
N MET A 1 -10.55 -17.13 -22.66
CA MET A 1 -9.12 -16.98 -22.45
C MET A 1 -8.79 -15.50 -22.57
N ALA A 2 -8.21 -14.96 -21.53
CA ALA A 2 -7.76 -13.56 -21.51
C ALA A 2 -6.47 -13.37 -22.32
N ILE A 3 -5.70 -14.43 -22.51
CA ILE A 3 -4.42 -14.41 -23.21
C ILE A 3 -4.53 -15.11 -24.56
N GLN A 4 -4.11 -14.41 -25.61
CA GLN A 4 -4.02 -14.91 -26.98
C GLN A 4 -2.60 -14.71 -27.53
N VAL A 5 -2.06 -15.73 -28.20
CA VAL A 5 -0.74 -15.67 -28.83
C VAL A 5 -0.84 -16.07 -30.28
N VAL A 6 -0.25 -15.27 -31.16
CA VAL A 6 -0.15 -15.55 -32.60
C VAL A 6 1.33 -15.58 -32.99
N THR A 7 1.80 -16.74 -33.41
CA THR A 7 3.21 -16.92 -33.84
C THR A 7 3.26 -17.08 -35.36
N THR A 8 4.17 -16.34 -35.98
CA THR A 8 4.54 -16.44 -37.39
C THR A 8 6.00 -16.89 -37.52
N GLU A 9 6.51 -17.07 -38.73
CA GLU A 9 7.95 -17.36 -38.94
C GLU A 9 8.88 -16.24 -38.47
N GLN A 10 8.37 -14.99 -38.39
CA GLN A 10 9.19 -13.79 -38.15
C GLN A 10 8.87 -13.13 -36.79
N SER A 11 7.79 -13.49 -36.10
CA SER A 11 7.41 -12.81 -34.86
C SER A 11 6.40 -13.59 -34.04
N THR A 12 6.31 -13.25 -32.75
CA THR A 12 5.28 -13.74 -31.85
C THR A 12 4.56 -12.54 -31.22
N LEU A 13 3.25 -12.44 -31.46
CA LEU A 13 2.37 -11.40 -30.94
C LEU A 13 1.62 -11.94 -29.73
N PHE A 14 1.72 -11.24 -28.60
CA PHE A 14 1.01 -11.53 -27.35
C PHE A 14 -0.07 -10.49 -27.14
N THR A 15 -1.31 -10.92 -26.91
CA THR A 15 -2.43 -10.05 -26.60
C THR A 15 -3.08 -10.52 -25.30
N ILE A 16 -3.11 -9.64 -24.32
CA ILE A 16 -3.83 -9.84 -23.05
C ILE A 16 -5.06 -8.95 -23.10
N ARG A 17 -6.24 -9.52 -22.85
CA ARG A 17 -7.51 -8.81 -22.78
C ARG A 17 -8.13 -8.95 -21.41
N THR A 18 -8.59 -7.84 -20.89
CA THR A 18 -9.49 -7.78 -19.76
C THR A 18 -10.86 -7.28 -20.23
N LYS A 19 -11.76 -7.06 -19.32
CA LYS A 19 -13.13 -6.61 -19.65
C LYS A 19 -13.14 -5.31 -20.46
N HIS A 20 -12.27 -4.35 -20.13
CA HIS A 20 -12.24 -3.03 -20.76
C HIS A 20 -10.86 -2.63 -21.28
N THR A 21 -9.84 -3.47 -21.16
CA THR A 21 -8.48 -3.11 -21.57
C THR A 21 -7.84 -4.16 -22.48
N THR A 22 -6.90 -3.71 -23.31
CA THR A 22 -6.00 -4.57 -24.09
C THR A 22 -4.56 -4.19 -23.80
N TYR A 23 -3.72 -5.20 -23.53
CA TYR A 23 -2.27 -5.09 -23.42
C TYR A 23 -1.63 -5.93 -24.52
N GLN A 24 -0.76 -5.34 -25.35
CA GLN A 24 -0.17 -6.03 -26.49
C GLN A 24 1.33 -5.81 -26.58
N MET A 25 2.07 -6.88 -26.85
CA MET A 25 3.51 -6.88 -27.03
C MET A 25 3.91 -7.87 -28.13
N LYS A 26 5.11 -7.69 -28.68
CA LYS A 26 5.59 -8.47 -29.80
C LYS A 26 7.07 -8.82 -29.64
N ALA A 27 7.41 -10.10 -29.73
CA ALA A 27 8.75 -10.52 -30.04
C ALA A 27 8.93 -10.44 -31.56
N ASP A 28 9.84 -9.60 -32.03
CA ASP A 28 10.06 -9.32 -33.45
C ASP A 28 11.05 -10.31 -34.11
N GLU A 29 11.41 -10.06 -35.37
CA GLU A 29 12.33 -10.88 -36.16
C GLU A 29 13.74 -11.00 -35.57
N TYR A 30 14.13 -10.10 -34.67
CA TYR A 30 15.43 -10.13 -33.98
C TYR A 30 15.31 -10.71 -32.57
N GLY A 31 14.11 -11.12 -32.15
CA GLY A 31 13.82 -11.60 -30.80
C GLY A 31 13.76 -10.49 -29.76
N VAL A 32 13.69 -9.23 -30.16
CA VAL A 32 13.47 -8.11 -29.23
C VAL A 32 11.99 -8.08 -28.81
N LEU A 33 11.71 -8.00 -27.50
CA LEU A 33 10.35 -7.91 -26.98
C LEU A 33 9.93 -6.43 -26.91
N LEU A 34 9.07 -6.03 -27.84
CA LEU A 34 8.55 -4.67 -27.98
C LEU A 34 7.21 -4.51 -27.30
N HIS A 35 6.98 -3.38 -26.64
CA HIS A 35 5.66 -2.96 -26.19
C HIS A 35 4.90 -2.32 -27.35
N LEU A 36 3.64 -2.71 -27.56
CA LEU A 36 2.82 -2.16 -28.64
C LEU A 36 1.71 -1.26 -28.16
N TRP A 37 0.96 -1.72 -27.15
CA TRP A 37 -0.25 -1.05 -26.68
C TRP A 37 -0.59 -1.46 -25.26
N TYR A 38 -0.98 -0.51 -24.45
CA TYR A 38 -1.76 -0.69 -23.26
C TYR A 38 -2.79 0.44 -23.15
N GLY A 39 -4.06 0.10 -23.03
CA GLY A 39 -5.13 1.09 -23.02
C GLY A 39 -6.51 0.47 -23.10
N ALA A 40 -7.48 1.26 -23.57
CA ALA A 40 -8.84 0.79 -23.84
C ALA A 40 -8.83 -0.45 -24.72
N SER A 41 -9.87 -1.28 -24.59
CA SER A 41 -10.02 -2.51 -25.36
C SER A 41 -10.06 -2.23 -26.86
N VAL A 42 -9.15 -2.85 -27.59
CA VAL A 42 -9.02 -2.73 -29.07
C VAL A 42 -8.85 -4.12 -29.68
N GLU A 43 -9.25 -4.24 -30.95
CA GLU A 43 -9.07 -5.44 -31.75
C GLU A 43 -7.94 -5.24 -32.76
N GLY A 44 -7.27 -6.33 -33.13
CA GLY A 44 -6.26 -6.35 -34.18
C GLY A 44 -4.81 -6.30 -33.67
N ASP A 45 -3.88 -6.16 -34.61
CA ASP A 45 -2.45 -6.07 -34.38
C ASP A 45 -2.01 -4.60 -34.36
N MET A 46 -1.51 -4.15 -33.22
CA MET A 46 -1.05 -2.77 -33.01
C MET A 46 0.39 -2.53 -33.47
N SER A 47 1.03 -3.48 -34.18
CA SER A 47 2.40 -3.33 -34.71
C SER A 47 2.57 -2.10 -35.63
N TYR A 48 1.47 -1.58 -36.22
CA TYR A 48 1.51 -0.34 -37.02
C TYR A 48 1.87 0.92 -36.21
N LEU A 49 1.78 0.85 -34.87
CA LEU A 49 2.19 1.94 -33.98
C LEU A 49 3.71 2.04 -33.80
N LEU A 50 4.46 1.01 -34.20
CA LEU A 50 5.92 1.06 -34.15
C LEU A 50 6.43 2.04 -35.24
N ASP A 51 7.18 3.05 -34.79
CA ASP A 51 7.86 4.00 -35.64
C ASP A 51 9.37 3.75 -35.62
N TYR A 52 10.03 3.95 -36.75
CA TYR A 52 11.44 3.67 -36.93
C TYR A 52 12.15 4.94 -37.47
N PRO A 53 12.27 6.01 -36.69
CA PRO A 53 12.86 7.26 -37.11
C PRO A 53 14.37 7.13 -37.34
N ASP A 54 14.90 7.80 -38.36
CA ASP A 54 16.36 7.99 -38.50
C ASP A 54 16.80 9.13 -37.56
N VAL A 55 17.39 8.77 -36.44
CA VAL A 55 17.85 9.73 -35.41
C VAL A 55 19.37 10.00 -35.51
N GLY A 56 19.99 9.59 -36.58
CA GLY A 56 21.38 9.90 -36.91
C GLY A 56 22.41 9.06 -36.17
N PHE A 57 22.73 9.36 -34.94
CA PHE A 57 23.82 8.73 -34.18
C PHE A 57 23.38 7.60 -33.23
N SER A 58 22.16 7.11 -33.32
CA SER A 58 21.72 5.94 -32.55
C SER A 58 22.35 4.67 -33.08
N GLY A 59 22.77 3.80 -32.15
CA GLY A 59 23.20 2.45 -32.51
C GLY A 59 22.01 1.61 -32.99
N ASN A 60 22.30 0.64 -33.87
CA ASN A 60 21.36 -0.39 -34.28
C ASN A 60 21.92 -1.77 -33.99
N LEU A 61 21.07 -2.77 -33.94
CA LEU A 61 21.47 -4.16 -33.72
C LEU A 61 22.39 -4.62 -34.89
N TYR A 62 23.38 -5.47 -34.55
CA TYR A 62 24.27 -6.04 -35.56
C TYR A 62 23.50 -6.83 -36.63
N GLU A 63 22.48 -7.57 -36.21
CA GLU A 63 21.61 -8.38 -37.08
C GLU A 63 20.71 -7.52 -38.00
N ALA A 64 20.46 -6.28 -37.64
CA ALA A 64 19.70 -5.33 -38.46
C ALA A 64 20.55 -4.75 -39.60
N GLU A 65 21.87 -5.11 -39.70
CA GLU A 65 22.78 -4.71 -40.74
C GLU A 65 22.75 -3.19 -41.05
N ASN A 66 22.36 -2.82 -42.24
CA ASN A 66 22.30 -1.42 -42.68
C ASN A 66 20.99 -0.69 -42.30
N ARG A 67 20.08 -1.32 -41.58
CA ARG A 67 18.81 -0.72 -41.16
C ARG A 67 19.03 0.22 -39.97
N ARG A 68 19.59 1.40 -40.23
CA ARG A 68 19.93 2.43 -39.22
C ARG A 68 18.73 2.93 -38.43
N THR A 69 17.53 2.82 -38.98
CA THR A 69 16.28 3.20 -38.30
C THR A 69 15.81 2.18 -37.25
N TYR A 70 16.42 0.99 -37.18
CA TYR A 70 16.13 0.03 -36.12
C TYR A 70 17.04 0.32 -34.94
N SER A 71 16.55 1.09 -34.00
CA SER A 71 17.29 1.48 -32.78
C SER A 71 16.50 1.25 -31.51
N LEU A 72 17.09 0.51 -30.57
CA LEU A 72 16.47 0.30 -29.26
C LEU A 72 16.26 1.60 -28.47
N ASN A 73 17.02 2.66 -28.78
CA ASN A 73 16.89 3.97 -28.15
C ASN A 73 15.61 4.73 -28.53
N THR A 74 14.86 4.25 -29.52
CA THR A 74 13.61 4.88 -29.98
C THR A 74 12.42 3.95 -29.96
N LEU A 75 12.66 2.64 -29.94
CA LEU A 75 11.59 1.64 -29.89
C LEU A 75 11.02 1.48 -28.48
N PRO A 76 9.72 1.30 -28.34
CA PRO A 76 9.11 0.98 -27.05
C PRO A 76 9.47 -0.46 -26.65
N LEU A 77 10.14 -0.59 -25.50
CA LEU A 77 10.60 -1.88 -24.99
C LEU A 77 9.70 -2.38 -23.86
N GLU A 78 9.45 -3.67 -23.86
CA GLU A 78 8.67 -4.30 -22.78
C GLU A 78 9.49 -4.44 -21.49
N TYR A 79 10.79 -4.71 -21.58
CA TYR A 79 11.70 -4.79 -20.45
C TYR A 79 13.10 -4.31 -20.84
N ALA A 80 13.36 -3.05 -20.58
CA ALA A 80 14.59 -2.38 -21.01
C ALA A 80 15.82 -2.87 -20.23
N THR A 81 16.93 -3.08 -20.92
CA THR A 81 18.19 -3.56 -20.36
C THR A 81 19.30 -2.52 -20.49
N GLU A 82 20.32 -2.59 -19.63
CA GLU A 82 21.49 -1.72 -19.69
C GLU A 82 22.47 -2.18 -20.79
N GLY A 83 23.13 -1.23 -21.46
CA GLY A 83 24.36 -1.45 -22.24
C GLY A 83 24.19 -1.90 -23.69
N VAL A 84 22.95 -1.95 -24.22
CA VAL A 84 22.65 -2.46 -25.57
C VAL A 84 22.17 -1.40 -26.58
N GLY A 85 22.45 -0.13 -26.30
CA GLY A 85 22.10 0.98 -27.19
C GLY A 85 20.75 1.64 -26.94
N ASP A 86 19.99 1.21 -25.93
CA ASP A 86 18.94 2.01 -25.28
C ASP A 86 19.59 2.79 -24.13
N PHE A 87 19.55 4.11 -24.18
CA PHE A 87 20.15 5.01 -23.19
C PHE A 87 19.14 5.55 -22.18
N ARG A 88 17.87 5.16 -22.30
CA ARG A 88 16.82 5.47 -21.34
C ARG A 88 16.96 4.61 -20.09
N ILE A 89 16.17 4.91 -19.05
CA ILE A 89 16.19 4.17 -17.78
C ILE A 89 16.04 2.66 -18.02
N PRO A 90 17.01 1.81 -17.64
CA PRO A 90 16.86 0.36 -17.73
C PRO A 90 15.96 -0.18 -16.60
N ALA A 91 15.29 -1.30 -16.85
CA ALA A 91 14.57 -2.06 -15.83
C ALA A 91 15.49 -3.06 -15.11
N ILE A 92 16.50 -3.58 -15.80
CA ILE A 92 17.50 -4.50 -15.24
C ILE A 92 18.92 -4.04 -15.57
N ALA A 93 19.81 -4.19 -14.60
CA ALA A 93 21.24 -4.00 -14.75
C ALA A 93 22.00 -5.05 -13.94
N ALA A 94 23.11 -5.55 -14.50
CA ALA A 94 23.93 -6.54 -13.86
C ALA A 94 25.41 -6.33 -14.20
N THR A 95 26.29 -6.84 -13.32
CA THR A 95 27.72 -6.94 -13.59
C THR A 95 28.08 -8.42 -13.70
N HIS A 96 28.63 -8.84 -14.82
CA HIS A 96 29.12 -10.19 -15.07
C HIS A 96 30.44 -10.46 -14.36
N ALA A 97 30.88 -11.72 -14.30
CA ALA A 97 32.10 -12.11 -13.60
C ALA A 97 33.37 -11.50 -14.23
N ASP A 98 33.35 -11.17 -15.51
CA ASP A 98 34.45 -10.50 -16.22
C ASP A 98 34.46 -8.96 -16.07
N GLY A 99 33.45 -8.42 -15.35
CA GLY A 99 33.29 -6.98 -15.14
C GLY A 99 32.47 -6.27 -16.21
N SER A 100 32.01 -6.94 -17.25
CA SER A 100 31.10 -6.36 -18.24
C SER A 100 29.69 -6.15 -17.64
N ASN A 101 28.92 -5.21 -18.20
CA ASN A 101 27.60 -4.83 -17.69
C ASN A 101 26.49 -4.76 -18.75
N ALA A 102 26.74 -5.19 -19.97
CA ALA A 102 25.71 -5.21 -21.02
C ALA A 102 24.84 -6.46 -20.93
N LEU A 103 23.52 -6.30 -21.06
CA LEU A 103 22.53 -7.36 -21.08
C LEU A 103 21.71 -7.30 -22.37
N ASP A 104 21.90 -8.26 -23.28
CA ASP A 104 21.14 -8.37 -24.52
C ASP A 104 20.12 -9.49 -24.45
N LEU A 105 18.96 -9.19 -23.84
CA LEU A 105 17.90 -10.16 -23.61
C LEU A 105 17.05 -10.37 -24.88
N ARG A 106 16.98 -11.61 -25.32
CA ARG A 106 16.21 -12.01 -26.51
C ARG A 106 15.15 -13.04 -26.15
N TYR A 107 13.99 -12.92 -26.77
CA TYR A 107 12.88 -13.85 -26.63
C TYR A 107 13.28 -15.29 -26.95
N GLN A 108 12.86 -16.23 -26.12
CA GLN A 108 13.09 -17.66 -26.29
C GLN A 108 11.78 -18.47 -26.42
N SER A 109 10.86 -18.27 -25.47
CA SER A 109 9.63 -19.05 -25.38
C SER A 109 8.60 -18.36 -24.50
N TYR A 110 7.39 -18.93 -24.47
CA TYR A 110 6.34 -18.51 -23.54
C TYR A 110 5.58 -19.72 -22.98
N ASN A 111 4.90 -19.50 -21.84
CA ASN A 111 3.91 -20.42 -21.29
C ASN A 111 2.65 -19.66 -20.91
N ILE A 112 1.50 -20.32 -21.00
CA ILE A 112 0.23 -19.83 -20.45
C ILE A 112 -0.24 -20.86 -19.41
N LEU A 113 -0.48 -20.37 -18.20
CA LEU A 113 -0.88 -21.18 -17.06
C LEU A 113 -2.26 -20.72 -16.58
N LYS A 114 -3.06 -21.66 -16.07
CA LYS A 114 -4.30 -21.34 -15.35
C LYS A 114 -3.96 -20.79 -13.97
N GLY A 115 -4.80 -19.85 -13.50
CA GLY A 115 -4.65 -19.24 -12.21
C GLY A 115 -3.52 -18.21 -12.16
N LYS A 116 -3.34 -17.65 -10.98
CA LYS A 116 -2.35 -16.63 -10.68
C LYS A 116 -1.07 -17.27 -10.13
N TYR A 117 0.09 -16.84 -10.61
CA TYR A 117 1.38 -17.27 -10.02
C TYR A 117 1.53 -16.76 -8.58
N ALA A 118 2.28 -17.50 -7.79
CA ALA A 118 2.76 -17.08 -6.46
C ALA A 118 4.26 -16.76 -6.52
N ILE A 119 4.75 -15.96 -5.56
CA ILE A 119 6.16 -15.61 -5.41
C ILE A 119 6.61 -16.08 -4.03
N ALA A 120 7.60 -16.95 -3.98
CA ALA A 120 8.07 -17.50 -2.72
C ALA A 120 8.63 -16.41 -1.79
N GLY A 121 8.09 -16.30 -0.57
CA GLY A 121 8.56 -15.37 0.46
C GLY A 121 8.18 -13.91 0.24
N LEU A 122 7.40 -13.60 -0.79
CA LEU A 122 6.94 -12.24 -1.11
C LEU A 122 5.41 -12.18 -1.19
N PRO A 123 4.80 -11.06 -0.80
CA PRO A 123 3.40 -10.78 -1.10
C PRO A 123 3.12 -10.82 -2.59
N ALA A 124 2.00 -11.42 -2.96
CA ALA A 124 1.50 -11.43 -4.33
C ALA A 124 -0.03 -11.42 -4.34
N VAL A 125 -0.61 -10.87 -5.38
CA VAL A 125 -2.05 -11.02 -5.64
C VAL A 125 -2.36 -12.52 -5.76
N TYR A 126 -3.43 -12.95 -5.13
CA TYR A 126 -3.93 -14.32 -5.25
C TYR A 126 -5.33 -14.34 -5.89
N ALA A 127 -5.63 -15.39 -6.58
CA ALA A 127 -6.94 -15.62 -7.21
C ALA A 127 -7.17 -17.13 -7.38
N ASP A 128 -8.41 -17.53 -7.48
CA ASP A 128 -8.77 -18.91 -7.80
C ASP A 128 -8.39 -19.24 -9.27
N GLU A 129 -8.26 -20.52 -9.60
CA GLU A 129 -7.80 -20.94 -10.92
C GLU A 129 -8.68 -20.48 -12.08
N ASP A 130 -9.96 -20.24 -11.84
CA ASP A 130 -10.95 -19.77 -12.82
C ASP A 130 -11.07 -18.25 -12.89
N GLU A 131 -10.49 -17.52 -11.94
CA GLU A 131 -10.51 -16.05 -11.88
C GLU A 131 -9.33 -15.40 -12.61
N ALA A 132 -8.24 -16.13 -12.84
CA ALA A 132 -7.02 -15.58 -13.40
C ALA A 132 -6.32 -16.51 -14.39
N GLU A 133 -5.49 -15.91 -15.25
CA GLU A 133 -4.51 -16.59 -16.11
C GLU A 133 -3.11 -15.99 -15.89
N THR A 134 -2.07 -16.78 -16.13
CA THR A 134 -0.67 -16.32 -16.08
C THR A 134 -0.02 -16.48 -17.44
N LEU A 135 0.60 -15.41 -17.95
CA LEU A 135 1.52 -15.46 -19.08
C LEU A 135 2.95 -15.36 -18.56
N GLU A 136 3.80 -16.31 -18.95
CA GLU A 136 5.24 -16.25 -18.76
C GLU A 136 5.92 -16.06 -20.11
N ILE A 137 6.81 -15.05 -20.21
CA ILE A 137 7.65 -14.82 -21.38
C ILE A 137 9.09 -14.97 -20.95
N VAL A 138 9.79 -15.91 -21.58
CA VAL A 138 11.19 -16.23 -21.29
C VAL A 138 12.11 -15.48 -22.25
N LEU A 139 13.00 -14.68 -21.67
CA LEU A 139 14.09 -14.00 -22.38
C LEU A 139 15.43 -14.58 -21.91
N LYS A 140 16.41 -14.60 -22.77
CA LYS A 140 17.77 -15.05 -22.43
C LYS A 140 18.80 -14.07 -23.00
N ASP A 141 19.84 -13.80 -22.21
CA ASP A 141 20.97 -13.01 -22.67
C ASP A 141 21.77 -13.76 -23.74
N THR A 142 22.21 -13.06 -24.77
CA THR A 142 22.88 -13.66 -25.93
C THR A 142 24.32 -14.09 -25.65
N ALA A 143 24.96 -13.48 -24.63
CA ALA A 143 26.38 -13.69 -24.32
C ALA A 143 26.60 -14.53 -23.07
N THR A 144 25.66 -14.49 -22.15
CA THR A 144 25.71 -15.23 -20.87
C THR A 144 24.49 -16.14 -20.75
N ASP A 145 24.49 -17.03 -19.79
CA ASP A 145 23.34 -17.90 -19.54
C ASP A 145 22.36 -17.27 -18.54
N LEU A 146 22.25 -15.93 -18.50
CA LEU A 146 21.23 -15.25 -17.70
C LEU A 146 19.86 -15.37 -18.38
N GLN A 147 18.90 -15.94 -17.68
CA GLN A 147 17.51 -16.04 -18.13
C GLN A 147 16.62 -15.11 -17.31
N VAL A 148 15.72 -14.42 -17.99
CA VAL A 148 14.72 -13.53 -17.38
C VAL A 148 13.34 -14.00 -17.81
N THR A 149 12.47 -14.29 -16.84
CA THR A 149 11.08 -14.65 -17.09
C THR A 149 10.18 -13.53 -16.63
N LEU A 150 9.48 -12.88 -17.57
CA LEU A 150 8.45 -11.90 -17.26
C LEU A 150 7.15 -12.64 -16.99
N ARG A 151 6.57 -12.46 -15.79
CA ARG A 151 5.31 -13.09 -15.40
C ARG A 151 4.21 -12.03 -15.34
N TYR A 152 3.14 -12.25 -16.09
CA TYR A 152 1.94 -11.43 -16.09
C TYR A 152 0.79 -12.22 -15.50
N GLY A 153 0.26 -11.78 -14.36
CA GLY A 153 -1.02 -12.26 -13.84
C GLY A 153 -2.14 -11.42 -14.41
N VAL A 154 -3.17 -12.05 -14.89
CA VAL A 154 -4.31 -11.41 -15.54
C VAL A 154 -5.58 -11.74 -14.78
N LEU A 155 -6.24 -10.71 -14.24
CA LEU A 155 -7.55 -10.79 -13.58
C LEU A 155 -8.57 -10.06 -14.47
N PRO A 156 -9.20 -10.76 -15.43
CA PRO A 156 -9.94 -10.11 -16.51
C PRO A 156 -11.15 -9.31 -16.04
N GLU A 157 -11.89 -9.82 -15.07
CA GLU A 157 -13.12 -9.18 -14.56
C GLU A 157 -12.84 -7.92 -13.72
N LEU A 158 -11.62 -7.79 -13.19
CA LEU A 158 -11.18 -6.64 -12.41
C LEU A 158 -10.44 -5.59 -13.25
N ASP A 159 -10.21 -5.85 -14.54
CA ASP A 159 -9.32 -5.04 -15.39
C ASP A 159 -7.93 -4.84 -14.76
N MET A 160 -7.45 -5.84 -14.01
CA MET A 160 -6.18 -5.76 -13.28
C MET A 160 -5.14 -6.69 -13.89
N LEU A 161 -3.95 -6.16 -14.07
CA LEU A 161 -2.75 -6.91 -14.43
C LEU A 161 -1.75 -6.87 -13.28
N THR A 162 -0.97 -7.92 -13.15
CA THR A 162 0.17 -7.96 -12.23
C THR A 162 1.43 -8.37 -12.95
N ARG A 163 2.57 -7.95 -12.44
CA ARG A 163 3.87 -8.29 -13.02
C ARG A 163 4.92 -8.52 -11.95
N CYS A 164 5.68 -9.61 -12.09
CA CYS A 164 6.97 -9.81 -11.44
C CYS A 164 7.97 -10.37 -12.44
N VAL A 165 9.23 -10.35 -12.08
CA VAL A 165 10.33 -10.82 -12.93
C VAL A 165 11.13 -11.85 -12.17
N SER A 166 11.33 -13.02 -12.78
CA SER A 166 12.20 -14.08 -12.28
C SER A 166 13.50 -14.06 -13.05
N ILE A 167 14.63 -13.89 -12.36
CA ILE A 167 15.97 -13.78 -12.95
C ILE A 167 16.78 -14.98 -12.50
N GLN A 168 17.18 -15.82 -13.44
CA GLN A 168 17.90 -17.08 -13.19
C GLN A 168 19.28 -17.08 -13.84
N ASN A 169 20.29 -17.41 -13.07
CA ASN A 169 21.63 -17.61 -13.58
C ASN A 169 21.82 -19.09 -13.97
N LEU A 170 21.71 -19.40 -15.24
CA LEU A 170 21.95 -20.76 -15.78
C LEU A 170 23.42 -20.99 -16.14
N GLY A 171 24.28 -19.98 -15.98
CA GLY A 171 25.71 -20.03 -16.23
C GLY A 171 26.48 -20.71 -15.09
N THR A 172 27.81 -20.67 -15.22
CA THR A 172 28.75 -21.31 -14.28
C THR A 172 29.46 -20.33 -13.36
N THR A 173 29.27 -19.03 -13.55
CA THR A 173 29.92 -17.96 -12.77
C THR A 173 28.85 -17.09 -12.10
N PRO A 174 29.13 -16.52 -10.92
CA PRO A 174 28.21 -15.58 -10.28
C PRO A 174 27.97 -14.30 -11.12
N ILE A 175 26.75 -13.76 -11.05
CA ILE A 175 26.37 -12.49 -11.67
C ILE A 175 25.87 -11.58 -10.54
N THR A 176 26.28 -10.33 -10.53
CA THR A 176 25.79 -9.35 -9.54
C THR A 176 24.68 -8.49 -10.17
N LEU A 177 23.44 -8.66 -9.70
CA LEU A 177 22.34 -7.76 -10.05
C LEU A 177 22.54 -6.44 -9.31
N THR A 178 22.56 -5.34 -10.05
CA THR A 178 22.68 -3.98 -9.52
C THR A 178 21.36 -3.21 -9.62
N LYS A 179 20.43 -3.69 -10.47
CA LYS A 179 19.06 -3.23 -10.60
C LYS A 179 18.16 -4.38 -11.04
N ALA A 180 17.01 -4.50 -10.38
CA ALA A 180 15.98 -5.48 -10.73
C ALA A 180 14.60 -4.84 -10.51
N ALA A 181 14.08 -4.15 -11.53
CA ALA A 181 12.75 -3.60 -11.48
C ALA A 181 11.71 -4.66 -11.84
N SER A 182 10.56 -4.58 -11.20
CA SER A 182 9.42 -5.47 -11.46
C SER A 182 8.61 -5.03 -12.68
N PHE A 183 8.63 -3.72 -12.98
CA PHE A 183 7.74 -3.11 -13.94
C PHE A 183 8.50 -2.11 -14.83
N CYS A 184 8.18 -2.15 -16.13
CA CYS A 184 8.61 -1.20 -17.13
C CYS A 184 7.44 -1.02 -18.10
N LEU A 185 7.06 0.23 -18.37
CA LEU A 185 6.00 0.58 -19.31
C LEU A 185 6.46 1.76 -20.16
N ASP A 186 6.55 1.53 -21.48
CA ASP A 186 6.82 2.56 -22.47
C ASP A 186 5.52 3.07 -23.07
N LEU A 187 5.33 4.39 -23.06
CA LEU A 187 4.20 5.10 -23.67
C LEU A 187 4.75 6.00 -24.79
N PRO A 188 4.78 5.52 -26.04
CA PRO A 188 5.42 6.25 -27.13
C PRO A 188 4.63 7.49 -27.58
N TYR A 189 3.35 7.57 -27.20
CA TYR A 189 2.46 8.64 -27.63
C TYR A 189 1.68 9.22 -26.46
N GLY A 190 1.28 10.49 -26.58
CA GLY A 190 0.42 11.16 -25.63
C GLY A 190 1.14 12.26 -24.85
N LYS A 191 0.33 13.04 -24.14
CA LYS A 191 0.80 14.02 -23.15
C LYS A 191 0.37 13.50 -21.78
N TRP A 192 1.30 13.43 -20.88
CA TRP A 192 1.09 12.82 -19.57
C TRP A 192 1.42 13.78 -18.45
N GLU A 193 0.67 13.68 -17.38
CA GLU A 193 0.96 14.23 -16.06
C GLU A 193 1.19 13.08 -15.10
N TRP A 194 2.11 13.28 -14.19
CA TRP A 194 2.39 12.34 -13.12
C TRP A 194 1.74 12.78 -11.83
N MET A 195 0.93 11.91 -11.27
CA MET A 195 0.39 12.06 -9.93
C MET A 195 1.08 11.08 -8.99
N HIS A 196 1.67 11.60 -7.93
CA HIS A 196 2.35 10.84 -6.89
C HIS A 196 1.89 11.27 -5.49
N PHE A 197 2.27 10.49 -4.48
CA PHE A 197 1.78 10.61 -3.12
C PHE A 197 2.98 10.82 -2.20
N HIS A 198 3.16 12.03 -1.75
CA HIS A 198 4.27 12.44 -0.89
C HIS A 198 3.78 12.81 0.52
N GLY A 199 4.70 13.12 1.43
CA GLY A 199 4.31 13.58 2.76
C GLY A 199 5.45 13.61 3.75
N ARG A 200 5.06 13.48 5.01
CA ARG A 200 5.95 13.39 6.18
C ARG A 200 5.22 12.63 7.28
N HIS A 201 5.90 12.32 8.38
CA HIS A 201 5.23 11.83 9.59
C HIS A 201 4.08 12.74 9.97
N ALA A 202 2.93 12.16 10.28
CA ALA A 202 1.68 12.84 10.64
C ALA A 202 1.10 13.75 9.52
N MET A 203 1.48 13.52 8.26
CA MET A 203 0.89 14.17 7.08
C MET A 203 1.27 13.38 5.83
N GLU A 204 0.79 12.15 5.73
CA GLU A 204 1.16 11.16 4.71
C GLU A 204 0.24 11.24 3.49
N ARG A 205 0.75 10.80 2.34
CA ARG A 205 0.01 10.59 1.08
C ARG A 205 -0.74 11.82 0.56
N ILE A 206 -0.12 12.99 0.68
CA ILE A 206 -0.60 14.19 -0.01
C ILE A 206 -0.44 13.97 -1.52
N THR A 207 -1.47 14.27 -2.26
CA THR A 207 -1.45 14.14 -3.72
C THR A 207 -0.74 15.35 -4.36
N GLU A 208 0.17 15.07 -5.30
CA GLU A 208 0.77 16.06 -6.16
C GLU A 208 0.69 15.60 -7.61
N ARG A 209 0.25 16.48 -8.52
CA ARG A 209 0.11 16.20 -9.94
C ARG A 209 0.90 17.22 -10.75
N THR A 210 1.83 16.74 -11.57
CA THR A 210 2.74 17.59 -12.34
C THR A 210 2.86 17.11 -13.79
N PRO A 211 2.97 18.02 -14.78
CA PRO A 211 3.29 17.62 -16.15
C PRO A 211 4.64 16.89 -16.23
N LEU A 212 4.76 15.91 -17.14
CA LEU A 212 6.06 15.34 -17.45
C LEU A 212 6.94 16.38 -18.17
N ILE A 213 8.16 16.50 -17.69
CA ILE A 213 9.20 17.37 -18.29
C ILE A 213 10.34 16.50 -18.81
N HIS A 214 11.09 17.00 -19.82
CA HIS A 214 12.25 16.28 -20.34
C HIS A 214 13.25 15.95 -19.25
N GLY A 215 13.68 14.69 -19.22
CA GLY A 215 14.53 14.13 -18.20
C GLY A 215 13.80 13.15 -17.29
N ILE A 216 14.33 12.93 -16.10
CA ILE A 216 13.83 11.92 -15.16
C ILE A 216 13.17 12.59 -13.97
N GLN A 217 11.95 12.17 -13.67
CA GLN A 217 11.23 12.46 -12.43
C GLN A 217 11.21 11.18 -11.57
N GLU A 218 11.34 11.32 -10.26
CA GLU A 218 11.50 10.19 -9.36
C GLU A 218 10.68 10.35 -8.07
N SER A 219 10.06 9.25 -7.63
CA SER A 219 9.53 9.04 -6.29
C SER A 219 10.17 7.79 -5.71
N SER A 220 10.83 7.90 -4.57
CA SER A 220 11.59 6.79 -4.02
C SER A 220 11.76 6.85 -2.50
N SER A 221 12.14 5.73 -1.90
CA SER A 221 12.54 5.64 -0.50
C SER A 221 13.82 4.84 -0.37
N THR A 222 14.79 5.41 0.33
CA THR A 222 16.01 4.73 0.79
C THR A 222 15.98 4.45 2.30
N ARG A 223 14.80 4.54 2.92
CA ARG A 223 14.62 4.46 4.38
C ARG A 223 14.47 3.04 4.92
N GLY A 224 14.57 2.02 4.06
CA GLY A 224 14.34 0.63 4.44
C GLY A 224 12.84 0.28 4.54
N THR A 225 11.98 1.27 4.38
CA THR A 225 10.51 1.17 4.34
C THR A 225 9.97 1.94 3.16
N SER A 226 8.68 1.73 2.81
CA SER A 226 7.98 2.57 1.84
C SER A 226 7.92 4.04 2.26
N SER A 227 7.92 4.32 3.56
CA SER A 227 8.07 5.61 4.26
C SER A 227 6.87 6.56 4.23
N HIS A 228 6.87 7.54 5.16
CA HIS A 228 5.91 8.63 5.19
C HIS A 228 6.11 9.64 4.04
N HIS A 229 7.34 9.71 3.49
CA HIS A 229 7.72 10.75 2.53
C HIS A 229 7.27 10.47 1.12
N GLN A 230 7.20 9.19 0.75
CA GLN A 230 6.75 8.74 -0.56
C GLN A 230 5.94 7.44 -0.39
N ASN A 231 4.97 7.23 -1.27
CA ASN A 231 4.22 5.98 -1.31
C ASN A 231 4.57 5.19 -2.58
N PRO A 232 4.67 3.86 -2.53
CA PRO A 232 5.08 3.03 -3.69
C PRO A 232 3.94 2.86 -4.71
N THR A 233 3.30 3.97 -5.06
CA THR A 233 2.21 4.05 -6.04
C THR A 233 2.44 5.22 -6.99
N ALA A 234 1.93 5.10 -8.21
CA ALA A 234 2.05 6.15 -9.24
C ALA A 234 0.86 6.13 -10.19
N ILE A 235 0.43 7.30 -10.64
CA ILE A 235 -0.56 7.45 -11.71
C ILE A 235 0.05 8.33 -12.81
N LEU A 236 0.00 7.85 -14.06
CA LEU A 236 0.17 8.66 -15.25
C LEU A 236 -1.19 8.95 -15.86
N CYS A 237 -1.55 10.21 -16.03
CA CYS A 237 -2.86 10.59 -16.55
C CYS A 237 -2.76 11.67 -17.63
N THR A 238 -3.78 11.74 -18.47
CA THR A 238 -3.89 12.83 -19.45
C THR A 238 -4.21 14.18 -18.75
N PRO A 239 -3.82 15.32 -19.32
CA PRO A 239 -4.03 16.64 -18.69
C PRO A 239 -5.50 16.95 -18.36
N ASP A 240 -6.44 16.40 -19.13
CA ASP A 240 -7.88 16.54 -18.94
C ASP A 240 -8.50 15.49 -17.97
N CYS A 241 -7.67 14.64 -17.37
CA CYS A 241 -8.14 13.60 -16.48
C CYS A 241 -8.68 14.21 -15.17
N THR A 242 -9.89 13.78 -14.83
CA THR A 242 -10.62 14.11 -13.60
C THR A 242 -11.04 12.82 -12.89
N GLU A 243 -11.89 12.91 -11.88
CA GLU A 243 -12.48 11.70 -11.25
C GLU A 243 -13.27 10.85 -12.26
N THR A 244 -13.96 11.47 -13.22
CA THR A 244 -14.92 10.79 -14.12
C THR A 244 -14.60 10.91 -15.60
N ASN A 245 -13.46 11.47 -15.97
CA ASN A 245 -13.08 11.68 -17.37
C ASN A 245 -11.58 11.57 -17.54
N GLY A 246 -11.15 11.27 -18.77
CA GLY A 246 -9.75 11.17 -19.18
C GLY A 246 -9.12 9.80 -18.95
N SER A 247 -7.94 9.63 -19.53
CA SER A 247 -7.19 8.37 -19.48
C SER A 247 -6.14 8.40 -18.39
N CYS A 248 -5.99 7.28 -17.68
CA CYS A 248 -4.96 7.14 -16.65
C CYS A 248 -4.46 5.70 -16.53
N PHE A 249 -3.17 5.57 -16.22
CA PHE A 249 -2.49 4.33 -15.83
C PHE A 249 -2.12 4.42 -14.36
N GLY A 250 -2.44 3.40 -13.57
CA GLY A 250 -2.01 3.29 -12.18
C GLY A 250 -1.09 2.11 -11.98
N ALA A 251 -0.11 2.24 -11.09
CA ALA A 251 0.75 1.16 -10.64
C ALA A 251 0.95 1.21 -9.13
N ALA A 252 0.93 0.05 -8.47
CA ALA A 252 1.17 -0.11 -7.05
C ALA A 252 2.15 -1.27 -6.80
N PHE A 253 3.20 -1.00 -6.05
CA PHE A 253 4.25 -1.97 -5.74
C PHE A 253 3.94 -2.71 -4.44
N LEU A 254 3.84 -4.03 -4.49
CA LEU A 254 3.60 -4.89 -3.33
C LEU A 254 4.89 -5.15 -2.56
N TYR A 255 5.42 -4.11 -1.96
CA TYR A 255 6.68 -4.20 -1.24
C TYR A 255 6.78 -3.12 -0.16
N SER A 256 7.22 -3.50 1.03
CA SER A 256 7.25 -2.61 2.20
C SER A 256 8.65 -2.08 2.53
N GLY A 257 9.63 -2.33 1.66
CA GLY A 257 11.01 -1.86 1.78
C GLY A 257 11.32 -0.65 0.90
N SER A 258 12.62 -0.40 0.73
CA SER A 258 13.11 0.67 -0.14
C SER A 258 12.74 0.42 -1.60
N PHE A 259 12.14 1.41 -2.25
CA PHE A 259 11.63 1.32 -3.61
C PHE A 259 12.03 2.52 -4.45
N GLN A 260 11.94 2.37 -5.76
CA GLN A 260 12.11 3.47 -6.71
C GLN A 260 11.06 3.38 -7.81
N THR A 261 10.40 4.50 -8.09
CA THR A 261 9.60 4.75 -9.29
C THR A 261 10.24 5.90 -10.04
N LYS A 262 10.69 5.64 -11.27
CA LYS A 262 11.22 6.65 -12.18
C LYS A 262 10.34 6.77 -13.39
N ILE A 263 10.13 8.02 -13.83
CA ILE A 263 9.49 8.32 -15.11
C ILE A 263 10.46 9.18 -15.91
N GLU A 264 10.89 8.66 -17.05
CA GLU A 264 11.66 9.40 -18.01
C GLU A 264 10.78 9.89 -19.15
N TYR A 265 10.86 11.18 -19.44
CA TYR A 265 10.30 11.76 -20.65
C TYR A 265 11.44 12.14 -21.56
N ASP A 266 11.64 11.34 -22.61
CA ASP A 266 12.84 11.37 -23.44
C ASP A 266 12.81 12.47 -24.53
N GLN A 267 13.90 12.57 -25.30
CA GLN A 267 14.05 13.54 -26.39
C GLN A 267 13.06 13.31 -27.56
N MET A 268 12.47 12.12 -27.65
CA MET A 268 11.43 11.78 -28.64
C MET A 268 10.03 12.04 -28.13
N ARG A 269 9.91 12.55 -26.88
CA ARG A 269 8.66 12.78 -26.16
C ARG A 269 7.90 11.50 -25.83
N GLN A 270 8.64 10.41 -25.65
CA GLN A 270 8.10 9.16 -25.14
C GLN A 270 8.25 9.13 -23.62
N ALA A 271 7.29 8.54 -22.92
CA ALA A 271 7.36 8.34 -21.49
C ALA A 271 7.71 6.88 -21.18
N ARG A 272 8.68 6.66 -20.28
CA ARG A 272 8.99 5.35 -19.72
C ARG A 272 8.81 5.39 -18.21
N MET A 273 7.96 4.53 -17.67
CA MET A 273 7.83 4.33 -16.22
C MET A 273 8.50 3.02 -15.81
N VAL A 274 9.39 3.09 -14.81
CA VAL A 274 10.07 1.92 -14.23
C VAL A 274 9.84 1.92 -12.73
N MET A 275 9.36 0.79 -12.17
CA MET A 275 9.08 0.63 -10.74
C MET A 275 9.67 -0.67 -10.20
N GLY A 276 10.32 -0.60 -9.03
CA GLY A 276 10.90 -1.77 -8.38
C GLY A 276 11.74 -1.46 -7.16
N LEU A 277 12.64 -2.37 -6.79
CA LEU A 277 13.58 -2.21 -5.70
C LEU A 277 14.52 -1.01 -5.94
N HIS A 278 14.87 -0.29 -4.87
CA HIS A 278 15.77 0.86 -4.97
C HIS A 278 17.20 0.41 -5.28
N PRO A 279 17.80 0.78 -6.42
CA PRO A 279 19.09 0.24 -6.85
C PRO A 279 20.26 0.68 -5.95
N ASP A 280 20.21 1.86 -5.30
CA ASP A 280 21.27 2.33 -4.42
C ASP A 280 21.41 1.50 -3.13
N LEU A 281 20.36 0.76 -2.77
CA LEU A 281 20.33 -0.15 -1.61
C LEU A 281 20.15 -1.62 -2.04
N PHE A 282 20.55 -1.94 -3.28
CA PHE A 282 20.38 -3.27 -3.83
C PHE A 282 21.62 -3.70 -4.60
N ARG A 283 22.25 -4.75 -4.13
CA ARG A 283 23.25 -5.54 -4.88
C ARG A 283 23.01 -7.00 -4.50
N TRP A 284 22.69 -7.81 -5.48
CA TRP A 284 22.39 -9.23 -5.24
C TRP A 284 23.34 -10.12 -6.03
N GLU A 285 24.12 -10.95 -5.33
CA GLU A 285 24.98 -11.92 -5.96
C GLU A 285 24.19 -13.18 -6.33
N LEU A 286 23.88 -13.32 -7.60
CA LEU A 286 23.13 -14.43 -8.15
C LEU A 286 24.09 -15.57 -8.51
N GLN A 287 24.18 -16.58 -7.64
CA GLN A 287 25.01 -17.75 -7.80
C GLN A 287 24.57 -18.60 -9.02
N PRO A 288 25.44 -19.46 -9.58
CA PRO A 288 25.06 -20.45 -10.57
C PRO A 288 23.84 -21.28 -10.14
N ASN A 289 22.87 -21.45 -11.03
CA ASN A 289 21.58 -22.11 -10.81
C ASN A 289 20.64 -21.44 -9.75
N ALA A 290 21.01 -20.29 -9.23
CA ALA A 290 20.11 -19.52 -8.33
C ALA A 290 19.11 -18.70 -9.13
N THR A 291 17.97 -18.41 -8.48
CA THR A 291 16.92 -17.54 -9.00
C THR A 291 16.69 -16.38 -8.03
N PHE A 292 16.46 -15.20 -8.57
CA PHE A 292 15.98 -14.03 -7.85
C PHE A 292 14.61 -13.62 -8.43
N ASP A 293 13.61 -13.55 -7.58
CA ASP A 293 12.27 -13.07 -7.95
C ASP A 293 12.08 -11.65 -7.42
N THR A 294 11.62 -10.74 -8.26
CA THR A 294 11.29 -9.37 -7.85
C THR A 294 9.93 -9.34 -7.16
N PRO A 295 9.68 -8.39 -6.23
CA PRO A 295 8.34 -8.15 -5.72
C PRO A 295 7.34 -7.81 -6.84
N GLU A 296 6.06 -8.00 -6.59
CA GLU A 296 5.01 -7.81 -7.58
C GLU A 296 4.60 -6.33 -7.74
N VAL A 297 4.20 -5.93 -8.94
CA VAL A 297 3.48 -4.68 -9.23
C VAL A 297 2.09 -4.99 -9.74
N LEU A 298 1.07 -4.35 -9.15
CA LEU A 298 -0.29 -4.28 -9.70
C LEU A 298 -0.38 -3.07 -10.61
N PHE A 299 -1.06 -3.22 -11.76
CA PHE A 299 -1.29 -2.08 -12.65
C PHE A 299 -2.58 -2.22 -13.44
N THR A 300 -3.21 -1.09 -13.71
CA THR A 300 -4.45 -1.00 -14.50
C THR A 300 -4.51 0.29 -15.30
N TYR A 301 -5.36 0.32 -16.31
CA TYR A 301 -5.69 1.48 -17.11
C TYR A 301 -7.16 1.82 -17.00
N SER A 302 -7.52 3.09 -17.01
CA SER A 302 -8.90 3.59 -17.12
C SER A 302 -8.97 4.70 -18.17
N ASP A 303 -10.01 4.70 -18.99
CA ASP A 303 -10.40 5.82 -19.87
C ASP A 303 -11.58 6.62 -19.29
N SER A 304 -12.00 6.27 -18.09
CA SER A 304 -13.15 6.82 -17.39
C SER A 304 -12.75 7.55 -16.10
N GLY A 305 -11.52 8.07 -16.05
CA GLY A 305 -11.01 8.89 -14.97
C GLY A 305 -10.43 8.12 -13.78
N LEU A 306 -10.05 8.90 -12.76
CA LEU A 306 -9.34 8.43 -11.57
C LEU A 306 -10.21 7.58 -10.64
N GLU A 307 -11.50 7.83 -10.59
CA GLU A 307 -12.45 7.09 -9.75
C GLU A 307 -12.53 5.62 -10.16
N THR A 308 -12.69 5.35 -11.45
CA THR A 308 -12.68 3.97 -11.99
C THR A 308 -11.36 3.26 -11.71
N LEU A 309 -10.23 3.96 -11.89
CA LEU A 309 -8.91 3.44 -11.55
C LEU A 309 -8.83 3.05 -10.06
N SER A 310 -9.26 3.95 -9.18
CA SER A 310 -9.25 3.73 -7.72
C SER A 310 -10.12 2.54 -7.32
N HIS A 311 -11.31 2.41 -7.88
CA HIS A 311 -12.21 1.29 -7.58
C HIS A 311 -11.60 -0.07 -7.95
N ARG A 312 -10.84 -0.14 -9.07
CA ARG A 312 -10.12 -1.36 -9.47
C ARG A 312 -9.04 -1.72 -8.46
N PHE A 313 -8.23 -0.76 -8.03
CA PHE A 313 -7.20 -0.99 -7.00
C PHE A 313 -7.81 -1.37 -5.65
N GLN A 314 -8.78 -0.60 -5.16
CA GLN A 314 -9.43 -0.84 -3.88
C GLN A 314 -10.07 -2.23 -3.82
N LYS A 315 -10.79 -2.64 -4.87
CA LYS A 315 -11.41 -3.95 -4.96
C LYS A 315 -10.35 -5.06 -5.02
N THR A 316 -9.34 -4.92 -5.87
CA THR A 316 -8.27 -5.92 -5.99
C THR A 316 -7.50 -6.06 -4.68
N ILE A 317 -7.13 -4.96 -4.02
CA ILE A 317 -6.39 -5.01 -2.75
C ILE A 317 -7.24 -5.65 -1.65
N ARG A 318 -8.52 -5.27 -1.54
CA ARG A 318 -9.43 -5.83 -0.54
C ARG A 318 -9.64 -7.34 -0.75
N GLU A 319 -9.87 -7.78 -1.99
CA GLU A 319 -10.34 -9.13 -2.29
C GLU A 319 -9.22 -10.11 -2.65
N HIS A 320 -8.06 -9.62 -3.16
CA HIS A 320 -6.99 -10.44 -3.72
C HIS A 320 -5.59 -10.12 -3.17
N VAL A 321 -5.47 -9.18 -2.22
CA VAL A 321 -4.21 -8.92 -1.49
C VAL A 321 -4.42 -9.16 0.01
N CYS A 322 -5.39 -8.50 0.65
CA CYS A 322 -5.72 -8.74 2.05
C CYS A 322 -6.16 -10.18 2.28
N ARG A 323 -5.59 -10.85 3.30
CA ARG A 323 -5.84 -12.27 3.58
C ARG A 323 -6.59 -12.49 4.89
N GLY A 324 -7.02 -13.73 5.08
CA GLY A 324 -7.64 -14.20 6.30
C GLY A 324 -9.08 -13.74 6.47
N LYS A 325 -9.68 -14.08 7.62
CA LYS A 325 -11.11 -13.82 7.87
C LYS A 325 -11.48 -12.35 7.86
N TYR A 326 -10.55 -11.48 8.24
CA TYR A 326 -10.77 -10.04 8.33
C TYR A 326 -10.79 -9.32 6.98
N GLN A 327 -10.54 -10.02 5.88
CA GLN A 327 -10.82 -9.52 4.54
C GLN A 327 -12.31 -9.16 4.37
N LYS A 328 -13.22 -9.99 4.91
CA LYS A 328 -14.68 -9.89 4.71
C LYS A 328 -15.47 -9.47 5.94
N ILE A 329 -14.87 -9.57 7.13
CA ILE A 329 -15.55 -9.30 8.41
C ILE A 329 -15.31 -7.85 8.81
N GLU A 330 -16.38 -7.19 9.23
CA GLU A 330 -16.32 -5.84 9.81
C GLU A 330 -15.39 -5.77 11.03
N ARG A 331 -14.80 -4.60 11.24
CA ARG A 331 -13.90 -4.36 12.35
C ARG A 331 -14.70 -4.08 13.63
N PRO A 332 -14.24 -4.58 14.80
CA PRO A 332 -14.82 -4.18 16.06
C PRO A 332 -14.53 -2.70 16.33
N VAL A 333 -15.47 -2.00 16.96
CA VAL A 333 -15.20 -0.66 17.51
C VAL A 333 -14.22 -0.81 18.67
N LEU A 334 -13.05 -0.20 18.57
CA LEU A 334 -12.00 -0.34 19.58
C LEU A 334 -11.75 0.97 20.35
N ILE A 335 -11.13 0.84 21.51
CA ILE A 335 -10.45 1.94 22.21
C ILE A 335 -8.98 1.57 22.41
N ASN A 336 -8.09 2.48 22.04
CA ASN A 336 -6.67 2.39 22.31
C ASN A 336 -6.30 3.35 23.45
N ASN A 337 -5.48 2.92 24.40
CA ASN A 337 -5.12 3.75 25.55
C ASN A 337 -3.98 4.74 25.30
N TRP A 338 -3.30 4.72 24.12
CA TRP A 338 -2.08 5.51 23.94
C TRP A 338 -2.28 6.99 24.25
N GLU A 339 -3.13 7.70 23.53
CA GLU A 339 -3.36 9.14 23.80
C GLU A 339 -4.07 9.42 25.14
N ALA A 340 -4.70 8.40 25.74
CA ALA A 340 -5.33 8.54 27.05
C ALA A 340 -4.32 8.51 28.21
N THR A 341 -3.22 7.78 28.07
CA THR A 341 -2.32 7.52 29.21
C THR A 341 -0.83 7.63 28.89
N TYR A 342 -0.44 7.47 27.63
CA TYR A 342 0.94 7.21 27.23
C TYR A 342 1.56 6.10 28.10
N PHE A 343 2.76 6.30 28.67
CA PHE A 343 3.42 5.32 29.56
C PHE A 343 2.90 5.34 30.99
N ASP A 344 2.13 6.37 31.39
CA ASP A 344 1.60 6.52 32.75
C ASP A 344 0.29 5.73 32.95
N PHE A 345 0.42 4.42 33.06
CA PHE A 345 -0.72 3.55 33.36
C PHE A 345 -0.35 2.38 34.29
N ASN A 346 -1.37 1.83 34.89
CA ASN A 346 -1.37 0.58 35.62
C ASN A 346 -2.70 -0.17 35.35
N GLU A 347 -2.82 -1.39 35.88
CA GLU A 347 -4.03 -2.22 35.72
C GLU A 347 -5.32 -1.47 36.08
N GLU A 348 -5.34 -0.73 37.23
CA GLU A 348 -6.51 -0.02 37.70
C GLU A 348 -6.95 1.08 36.72
N LYS A 349 -6.00 1.87 36.18
CA LYS A 349 -6.30 2.94 35.23
C LYS A 349 -6.84 2.38 33.90
N ILE A 350 -6.25 1.28 33.40
CA ILE A 350 -6.73 0.61 32.19
C ILE A 350 -8.14 0.04 32.39
N LEU A 351 -8.42 -0.57 33.57
CA LEU A 351 -9.75 -1.09 33.86
C LEU A 351 -10.81 0.00 33.94
N LYS A 352 -10.50 1.18 34.49
CA LYS A 352 -11.44 2.31 34.50
C LYS A 352 -11.81 2.77 33.10
N ILE A 353 -10.82 2.80 32.18
CA ILE A 353 -11.08 3.10 30.77
C ILE A 353 -11.96 2.01 30.14
N ALA A 354 -11.66 0.74 30.42
CA ALA A 354 -12.43 -0.40 29.90
C ALA A 354 -13.86 -0.40 30.38
N GLU A 355 -14.11 -0.13 31.69
CA GLU A 355 -15.46 -0.08 32.29
C GLU A 355 -16.31 0.98 31.59
N GLU A 356 -15.77 2.19 31.39
CA GLU A 356 -16.49 3.26 30.71
C GLU A 356 -16.71 2.96 29.24
N ALA A 357 -15.70 2.43 28.55
CA ALA A 357 -15.78 2.02 27.16
C ALA A 357 -16.85 0.95 26.94
N ALA A 358 -16.91 -0.08 27.81
CA ALA A 358 -17.92 -1.12 27.77
C ALA A 358 -19.33 -0.56 27.97
N ARG A 359 -19.50 0.37 28.95
CA ARG A 359 -20.76 1.04 29.21
C ARG A 359 -21.29 1.81 28.01
N LEU A 360 -20.40 2.40 27.20
CA LEU A 360 -20.75 3.17 26.01
C LEU A 360 -20.90 2.29 24.74
N GLY A 361 -20.54 1.00 24.80
CA GLY A 361 -20.78 0.02 23.74
C GLY A 361 -19.57 -0.28 22.85
N VAL A 362 -18.35 0.08 23.29
CA VAL A 362 -17.08 -0.27 22.63
C VAL A 362 -16.85 -1.79 22.69
N ASP A 363 -16.36 -2.40 21.61
CA ASP A 363 -16.23 -3.85 21.48
C ASP A 363 -14.87 -4.40 21.92
N MET A 364 -13.82 -3.57 21.94
CA MET A 364 -12.44 -4.01 22.19
C MET A 364 -11.60 -2.95 22.88
N LEU A 365 -10.78 -3.37 23.85
CA LEU A 365 -9.69 -2.57 24.42
C LEU A 365 -8.37 -3.00 23.81
N VAL A 366 -7.56 -2.07 23.32
CA VAL A 366 -6.18 -2.29 22.87
C VAL A 366 -5.23 -1.67 23.88
N LEU A 367 -4.35 -2.50 24.45
CA LEU A 367 -3.27 -2.08 25.35
C LEU A 367 -2.04 -1.74 24.49
N ASP A 368 -1.73 -0.45 24.38
CA ASP A 368 -0.63 0.09 23.58
C ASP A 368 0.73 0.01 24.32
N ASP A 369 1.76 0.73 23.85
CA ASP A 369 3.15 0.69 24.33
C ASP A 369 3.26 0.86 25.86
N GLY A 370 4.25 0.16 26.47
CA GLY A 370 4.57 0.30 27.90
C GLY A 370 4.13 -0.84 28.81
N TRP A 371 3.54 -1.92 28.30
CA TRP A 371 3.04 -3.07 29.10
C TRP A 371 4.13 -4.10 29.46
N PHE A 372 5.32 -4.03 28.86
CA PHE A 372 6.37 -5.06 28.89
C PHE A 372 7.69 -4.54 29.46
N GLY A 373 8.56 -5.46 29.92
CA GLY A 373 9.91 -5.18 30.37
C GLY A 373 9.99 -4.04 31.39
N LYS A 374 10.95 -3.14 31.20
CA LYS A 374 11.11 -1.87 31.91
C LYS A 374 10.71 -0.68 31.06
N ARG A 375 9.66 -0.83 30.27
CA ARG A 375 9.19 0.17 29.31
C ARG A 375 8.34 1.24 29.99
N ASP A 376 9.00 2.22 30.63
CA ASP A 376 8.36 3.37 31.28
C ASP A 376 8.52 4.68 30.49
N ASP A 377 9.31 4.63 29.42
CA ASP A 377 9.58 5.70 28.46
C ASP A 377 10.00 5.09 27.11
N ASP A 378 10.30 5.92 26.13
CA ASP A 378 10.74 5.49 24.81
C ASP A 378 12.24 5.13 24.69
N CYS A 379 13.01 5.17 25.82
CA CYS A 379 14.45 4.97 25.84
C CYS A 379 14.87 3.53 26.17
N SER A 380 13.96 2.69 26.67
CA SER A 380 14.29 1.38 27.24
C SER A 380 13.29 0.29 26.85
N GLY A 381 13.64 -0.98 27.07
CA GLY A 381 12.76 -2.14 27.12
C GLY A 381 12.41 -2.78 25.78
N LEU A 382 12.60 -2.15 24.61
CA LEU A 382 12.32 -2.80 23.32
C LEU A 382 13.20 -4.05 23.13
N GLY A 383 12.58 -5.15 22.78
CA GLY A 383 13.17 -6.49 22.74
C GLY A 383 12.79 -7.39 23.91
N ASP A 384 12.39 -6.82 25.04
CA ASP A 384 12.06 -7.54 26.28
C ASP A 384 10.57 -7.82 26.38
N TRP A 385 10.06 -8.71 25.54
CA TRP A 385 8.62 -9.01 25.39
C TRP A 385 8.08 -9.90 26.50
N PHE A 386 8.23 -9.47 27.77
CA PHE A 386 7.61 -10.09 28.94
C PHE A 386 6.84 -9.07 29.75
N VAL A 387 5.73 -9.52 30.37
CA VAL A 387 4.78 -8.64 31.06
C VAL A 387 5.45 -7.89 32.20
N ASN A 388 5.22 -6.58 32.29
CA ASN A 388 5.60 -5.75 33.44
C ASN A 388 4.60 -5.94 34.57
N GLU A 389 4.94 -6.82 35.53
CA GLU A 389 4.08 -7.13 36.67
C GLU A 389 3.96 -5.99 37.69
N GLN A 390 4.79 -4.97 37.62
CA GLN A 390 4.64 -3.77 38.45
C GLN A 390 3.46 -2.91 37.99
N LYS A 391 3.28 -2.80 36.67
CA LYS A 391 2.13 -2.12 36.05
C LYS A 391 0.88 -3.00 36.05
N LEU A 392 1.02 -4.28 35.70
CA LEU A 392 -0.06 -5.25 35.58
C LEU A 392 0.01 -6.28 36.71
N LYS A 393 -0.44 -5.86 37.90
CA LYS A 393 -0.45 -6.70 39.11
C LYS A 393 -1.39 -7.88 38.96
N GLY A 394 -0.88 -9.07 38.82
CA GLY A 394 -1.66 -10.29 38.56
C GLY A 394 -1.47 -10.80 37.13
N GLY A 395 -0.64 -10.12 36.34
CA GLY A 395 -0.26 -10.51 34.99
C GLY A 395 -1.30 -10.15 33.92
N LEU A 396 -0.89 -10.28 32.68
CA LEU A 396 -1.70 -9.96 31.49
C LEU A 396 -3.00 -10.79 31.45
N GLY A 397 -2.93 -12.08 31.76
CA GLY A 397 -4.11 -12.96 31.75
C GLY A 397 -5.22 -12.49 32.68
N THR A 398 -4.87 -11.94 33.85
CA THR A 398 -5.87 -11.38 34.79
C THR A 398 -6.54 -10.13 34.23
N LEU A 399 -5.79 -9.22 33.64
CA LEU A 399 -6.34 -8.03 32.99
C LEU A 399 -7.29 -8.42 31.86
N VAL A 400 -6.85 -9.34 30.98
CA VAL A 400 -7.67 -9.82 29.85
C VAL A 400 -8.99 -10.44 30.35
N GLN A 401 -8.94 -11.26 31.40
CA GLN A 401 -10.17 -11.86 31.99
C GLN A 401 -11.13 -10.79 32.52
N LYS A 402 -10.63 -9.73 33.18
CA LYS A 402 -11.46 -8.63 33.68
C LYS A 402 -12.10 -7.85 32.52
N VAL A 403 -11.34 -7.54 31.45
CA VAL A 403 -11.87 -6.87 30.26
C VAL A 403 -12.92 -7.74 29.57
N LYS A 404 -12.69 -9.05 29.45
CA LYS A 404 -13.68 -9.99 28.91
C LYS A 404 -14.96 -10.08 29.77
N ALA A 405 -14.83 -9.99 31.07
CA ALA A 405 -16.02 -9.97 31.97
C ALA A 405 -16.89 -8.74 31.72
N LEU A 406 -16.37 -7.65 31.17
CA LEU A 406 -17.12 -6.49 30.70
C LEU A 406 -17.78 -6.69 29.31
N GLY A 407 -17.59 -7.84 28.68
CA GLY A 407 -18.08 -8.15 27.33
C GLY A 407 -17.20 -7.67 26.20
N MET A 408 -16.00 -7.17 26.45
CA MET A 408 -15.08 -6.64 25.48
C MET A 408 -14.03 -7.69 25.05
N ARG A 409 -13.54 -7.55 23.83
CA ARG A 409 -12.32 -8.23 23.32
C ARG A 409 -11.08 -7.48 23.82
N PHE A 410 -9.92 -8.12 23.66
CA PHE A 410 -8.62 -7.54 24.04
C PHE A 410 -7.63 -7.58 22.89
N GLY A 411 -6.90 -6.47 22.71
CA GLY A 411 -5.80 -6.32 21.78
C GLY A 411 -4.53 -5.85 22.48
N ILE A 412 -3.37 -6.02 21.81
CA ILE A 412 -2.06 -5.68 22.35
C ILE A 412 -1.14 -5.12 21.27
N TRP A 413 -0.23 -4.25 21.67
CA TRP A 413 0.77 -3.60 20.82
C TRP A 413 2.13 -4.29 20.92
N PHE A 414 2.85 -4.36 19.79
CA PHE A 414 4.25 -4.76 19.69
C PHE A 414 5.02 -3.85 18.72
N GLU A 415 6.31 -3.61 19.00
CA GLU A 415 7.28 -3.03 18.08
C GLU A 415 8.48 -3.99 17.94
N PRO A 416 8.30 -5.16 17.31
CA PRO A 416 9.24 -6.27 17.43
C PRO A 416 10.47 -6.17 16.54
N GLU A 417 10.50 -5.21 15.62
CA GLU A 417 11.64 -4.98 14.74
C GLU A 417 12.73 -4.13 15.40
N MET A 418 12.45 -3.58 16.58
CA MET A 418 13.34 -2.65 17.29
C MET A 418 13.94 -3.29 18.54
N ILE A 419 15.06 -2.70 18.98
CA ILE A 419 15.74 -3.06 20.22
C ILE A 419 16.27 -1.81 20.91
N SER A 420 16.10 -1.72 22.23
CA SER A 420 16.73 -0.69 23.05
C SER A 420 18.10 -1.14 23.54
N GLU A 421 19.09 -0.25 23.59
CA GLU A 421 20.38 -0.56 24.23
C GLU A 421 20.20 -0.88 25.73
N ASP A 422 19.20 -0.26 26.38
CA ASP A 422 18.73 -0.63 27.71
C ASP A 422 17.60 -1.67 27.64
N SER A 423 17.95 -2.88 27.23
CA SER A 423 17.12 -4.07 27.29
C SER A 423 17.94 -5.28 27.68
N ASP A 424 17.31 -6.30 28.23
CA ASP A 424 17.98 -7.57 28.57
C ASP A 424 18.38 -8.32 27.28
N LEU A 425 17.59 -8.18 26.21
CA LEU A 425 17.93 -8.74 24.92
C LEU A 425 19.24 -8.14 24.36
N TYR A 426 19.40 -6.82 24.38
CA TYR A 426 20.63 -6.20 23.86
C TYR A 426 21.86 -6.55 24.71
N ARG A 427 21.73 -6.63 26.06
CA ARG A 427 22.80 -7.09 26.94
C ARG A 427 23.25 -8.50 26.66
N THR A 428 22.36 -9.35 26.20
CA THR A 428 22.62 -10.77 25.88
C THR A 428 23.09 -10.95 24.45
N HIS A 429 22.50 -10.24 23.50
CA HIS A 429 22.71 -10.33 22.06
C HIS A 429 22.91 -8.98 21.39
N PRO A 430 23.99 -8.24 21.72
CA PRO A 430 24.25 -6.96 21.05
C PRO A 430 24.56 -7.10 19.56
N ASP A 431 24.97 -8.30 19.13
CA ASP A 431 25.24 -8.69 17.75
C ASP A 431 23.97 -8.90 16.90
N TRP A 432 22.78 -8.90 17.51
CA TRP A 432 21.50 -8.97 16.80
C TRP A 432 21.01 -7.61 16.31
N ALA A 433 21.61 -6.52 16.79
CA ALA A 433 21.30 -5.19 16.28
C ALA A 433 22.05 -4.92 14.96
N ILE A 434 21.36 -4.33 13.97
CA ILE A 434 22.01 -3.80 12.77
C ILE A 434 22.89 -2.62 13.17
N GLN A 435 24.20 -2.81 13.10
CA GLN A 435 25.21 -1.80 13.45
C GLN A 435 26.55 -2.10 12.80
N ILE A 436 27.28 -1.06 12.40
CA ILE A 436 28.61 -1.19 11.78
C ILE A 436 29.68 -1.36 12.86
N PRO A 437 30.49 -2.44 12.87
CA PRO A 437 31.52 -2.66 13.87
C PRO A 437 32.47 -1.48 13.99
N GLY A 438 32.73 -1.04 15.23
CA GLY A 438 33.66 0.07 15.54
C GLY A 438 33.08 1.46 15.27
N ARG A 439 31.82 1.59 14.94
CA ARG A 439 31.10 2.85 14.77
C ARG A 439 29.96 2.93 15.79
N ASN A 440 29.73 4.10 16.36
CA ASN A 440 28.50 4.33 17.14
C ASN A 440 27.27 4.26 16.22
N PRO A 441 26.26 3.49 16.58
CA PRO A 441 25.06 3.36 15.74
C PRO A 441 24.24 4.66 15.72
N MET A 442 23.60 4.93 14.59
CA MET A 442 22.63 6.01 14.50
C MET A 442 21.36 5.62 15.26
N ARG A 443 20.95 6.43 16.20
CA ARG A 443 19.69 6.28 16.94
C ARG A 443 18.57 7.06 16.27
N SER A 444 17.36 6.49 16.30
CA SER A 444 16.12 7.19 16.00
C SER A 444 15.12 6.79 17.09
N ARG A 445 14.46 7.75 17.75
CA ARG A 445 13.64 7.52 18.97
C ARG A 445 14.36 6.70 20.05
N TYR A 446 15.68 6.90 20.22
CA TYR A 446 16.52 6.17 21.20
C TYR A 446 16.58 4.65 20.99
N GLN A 447 16.21 4.15 19.83
CA GLN A 447 16.16 2.72 19.53
C GLN A 447 17.06 2.33 18.36
N LEU A 448 17.46 1.07 18.33
CA LEU A 448 18.19 0.41 17.25
C LEU A 448 17.27 -0.56 16.52
N LEU A 449 17.75 -1.12 15.41
CA LEU A 449 17.03 -2.09 14.60
C LEU A 449 17.56 -3.50 14.86
N LEU A 450 16.68 -4.46 15.06
CA LEU A 450 17.01 -5.89 15.03
C LEU A 450 17.28 -6.37 13.60
N ASP A 451 18.24 -7.29 13.43
CA ASP A 451 18.52 -7.91 12.13
C ASP A 451 17.50 -9.02 11.81
N LEU A 452 16.38 -8.64 11.19
CA LEU A 452 15.34 -9.60 10.77
C LEU A 452 15.81 -10.51 9.63
N SER A 453 16.97 -10.27 9.00
CA SER A 453 17.57 -11.23 8.06
C SER A 453 18.17 -12.43 8.80
N ASN A 454 18.33 -12.35 10.13
CA ASN A 454 18.83 -13.41 11.00
C ASN A 454 17.69 -14.37 11.40
N PRO A 455 17.74 -15.67 11.05
CA PRO A 455 16.75 -16.64 11.47
C PRO A 455 16.61 -16.79 13.00
N ASP A 456 17.70 -16.66 13.76
CA ASP A 456 17.67 -16.77 15.23
C ASP A 456 16.86 -15.60 15.83
N VAL A 457 16.96 -14.40 15.27
CA VAL A 457 16.13 -13.23 15.65
C VAL A 457 14.66 -13.49 15.35
N GLN A 458 14.36 -14.02 14.17
CA GLN A 458 12.99 -14.37 13.79
C GLN A 458 12.41 -15.42 14.74
N ASP A 459 13.18 -16.46 15.09
CA ASP A 459 12.74 -17.53 16.00
C ASP A 459 12.50 -17.01 17.43
N TYR A 460 13.37 -16.12 17.92
CA TYR A 460 13.19 -15.45 19.19
C TYR A 460 11.90 -14.64 19.23
N LEU A 461 11.70 -13.77 18.25
CA LEU A 461 10.51 -12.93 18.17
C LEU A 461 9.22 -13.75 18.00
N TYR A 462 9.25 -14.76 17.13
CA TYR A 462 8.12 -15.69 16.97
C TYR A 462 7.76 -16.34 18.30
N LYS A 463 8.75 -16.83 19.05
CA LYS A 463 8.53 -17.46 20.35
C LYS A 463 7.92 -16.47 21.34
N CYS A 464 8.52 -15.30 21.53
CA CYS A 464 8.05 -14.31 22.49
C CYS A 464 6.63 -13.85 22.20
N ILE A 465 6.32 -13.51 20.95
CA ILE A 465 4.99 -13.07 20.54
C ILE A 465 3.96 -14.21 20.70
N SER A 466 4.32 -15.42 20.27
CA SER A 466 3.44 -16.60 20.40
C SER A 466 3.17 -16.93 21.88
N ASP A 467 4.17 -16.83 22.75
CA ASP A 467 4.01 -17.06 24.20
C ASP A 467 3.00 -16.05 24.80
N ILE A 468 3.06 -14.78 24.43
CA ILE A 468 2.10 -13.75 24.85
C ILE A 468 0.70 -14.04 24.30
N LEU A 469 0.56 -14.31 23.01
CA LEU A 469 -0.73 -14.60 22.38
C LEU A 469 -1.39 -15.86 22.93
N ASN A 470 -0.60 -16.87 23.33
CA ASN A 470 -1.10 -18.09 23.96
C ASN A 470 -1.40 -17.92 25.47
N SER A 471 -0.86 -16.89 26.13
CA SER A 471 -1.04 -16.69 27.59
C SER A 471 -2.41 -16.13 27.96
N ALA A 472 -3.15 -15.52 27.01
CA ALA A 472 -4.44 -14.90 27.24
C ALA A 472 -5.26 -14.86 25.93
N ASP A 473 -6.56 -14.61 26.05
CA ASP A 473 -7.47 -14.50 24.89
C ASP A 473 -7.32 -13.12 24.23
N ILE A 474 -6.30 -13.00 23.37
CA ILE A 474 -5.94 -11.81 22.62
C ILE A 474 -6.42 -12.01 21.18
N SER A 475 -7.19 -11.06 20.65
CA SER A 475 -7.80 -11.13 19.32
C SER A 475 -7.31 -10.05 18.34
N TYR A 476 -6.37 -9.21 18.78
CA TYR A 476 -5.82 -8.12 17.96
C TYR A 476 -4.38 -7.81 18.36
N VAL A 477 -3.54 -7.56 17.34
CA VAL A 477 -2.16 -7.11 17.48
C VAL A 477 -1.95 -5.85 16.66
N LYS A 478 -1.47 -4.77 17.30
CA LYS A 478 -0.92 -3.60 16.60
C LYS A 478 0.59 -3.81 16.44
N TRP A 479 1.03 -3.98 15.20
CA TRP A 479 2.43 -4.20 14.82
C TRP A 479 3.07 -2.91 14.38
N ASP A 480 3.96 -2.37 15.19
CA ASP A 480 4.57 -1.06 14.97
C ASP A 480 6.07 -1.15 14.56
N MET A 481 6.55 -0.07 13.93
CA MET A 481 7.94 0.11 13.54
C MET A 481 8.26 1.60 13.42
N ASN A 482 8.95 2.18 14.41
CA ASN A 482 9.02 3.64 14.60
C ASN A 482 10.37 4.26 14.23
N ARG A 483 11.04 3.76 13.21
CA ARG A 483 12.24 4.42 12.69
C ARG A 483 12.53 4.09 11.22
N SER A 484 13.26 4.98 10.56
CA SER A 484 13.94 4.66 9.30
C SER A 484 15.19 3.82 9.56
N ILE A 485 15.58 2.98 8.61
CA ILE A 485 16.72 2.07 8.75
C ILE A 485 18.01 2.77 8.30
N SER A 486 19.04 2.62 9.11
CA SER A 486 20.40 3.11 8.86
C SER A 486 21.43 2.04 9.24
N ASP A 487 22.70 2.33 9.03
CA ASP A 487 23.82 1.48 9.45
C ASP A 487 23.74 0.03 8.89
N TRP A 488 23.30 -0.11 7.66
CA TRP A 488 23.17 -1.40 7.01
C TRP A 488 24.43 -2.27 7.08
N TYR A 489 24.45 -3.20 8.00
CA TYR A 489 25.50 -4.20 8.16
C TYR A 489 24.99 -5.41 8.93
N THR A 490 25.37 -6.61 8.49
CA THR A 490 25.18 -7.86 9.23
C THR A 490 26.45 -8.71 9.20
N ALA A 491 26.77 -9.35 10.31
CA ALA A 491 27.87 -10.31 10.37
C ALA A 491 27.57 -11.62 9.63
N LEU A 492 26.32 -11.87 9.23
CA LEU A 492 25.90 -13.07 8.52
C LEU A 492 26.29 -13.07 7.04
N LEU A 493 26.58 -11.91 6.49
CA LEU A 493 26.92 -11.78 5.07
C LEU A 493 28.38 -11.35 4.87
N PRO A 494 29.08 -11.92 3.90
CA PRO A 494 30.43 -11.45 3.54
C PRO A 494 30.36 -10.03 2.93
N ALA A 495 31.52 -9.34 2.87
CA ALA A 495 31.59 -7.94 2.45
C ALA A 495 30.98 -7.67 1.05
N ASN A 496 31.16 -8.57 0.10
CA ASN A 496 30.61 -8.45 -1.26
C ASN A 496 29.10 -8.63 -1.34
N ARG A 497 28.45 -9.17 -0.29
CA ARG A 497 27.00 -9.43 -0.23
C ARG A 497 26.24 -8.53 0.73
N GLN A 498 26.88 -7.56 1.36
CA GLN A 498 26.21 -6.63 2.30
C GLN A 498 25.07 -5.84 1.62
N GLY A 499 25.14 -5.60 0.31
CA GLY A 499 24.07 -4.97 -0.47
C GLY A 499 22.79 -5.83 -0.64
N GLU A 500 22.79 -7.08 -0.17
CA GLU A 500 21.59 -7.92 -0.11
C GLU A 500 20.76 -7.67 1.16
N LEU A 501 21.39 -7.13 2.20
CA LEU A 501 20.77 -6.98 3.52
C LEU A 501 19.43 -6.20 3.49
N PRO A 502 19.29 -5.07 2.79
CA PRO A 502 18.03 -4.33 2.77
C PRO A 502 16.85 -5.17 2.27
N HIS A 503 17.04 -5.99 1.24
CA HIS A 503 15.99 -6.87 0.75
C HIS A 503 15.79 -8.09 1.66
N ARG A 504 16.87 -8.70 2.17
CA ARG A 504 16.81 -9.83 3.10
C ARG A 504 16.10 -9.48 4.41
N TYR A 505 16.29 -8.25 4.89
CA TYR A 505 15.56 -7.75 6.04
C TYR A 505 14.04 -7.79 5.82
N VAL A 506 13.56 -7.27 4.70
CA VAL A 506 12.12 -7.27 4.37
C VAL A 506 11.58 -8.68 4.20
N LEU A 507 12.35 -9.58 3.57
CA LEU A 507 11.98 -11.00 3.49
C LEU A 507 11.87 -11.63 4.89
N GLY A 508 12.73 -11.25 5.83
CA GLY A 508 12.67 -11.71 7.22
C GLY A 508 11.42 -11.20 7.95
N VAL A 509 11.04 -9.93 7.74
CA VAL A 509 9.78 -9.36 8.26
C VAL A 509 8.58 -10.16 7.73
N TYR A 510 8.54 -10.40 6.42
CA TYR A 510 7.47 -11.17 5.81
C TYR A 510 7.42 -12.62 6.29
N ALA A 511 8.56 -13.27 6.45
CA ALA A 511 8.63 -14.62 6.97
C ALA A 511 8.09 -14.72 8.41
N LEU A 512 8.41 -13.75 9.26
CA LEU A 512 7.89 -13.69 10.63
C LEU A 512 6.38 -13.43 10.66
N LEU A 513 5.89 -12.47 9.86
CA LEU A 513 4.46 -12.18 9.73
C LEU A 513 3.68 -13.38 9.17
N GLU A 514 4.22 -14.08 8.16
CA GLU A 514 3.61 -15.30 7.60
C GLU A 514 3.45 -16.38 8.66
N ARG A 515 4.49 -16.63 9.47
CA ARG A 515 4.46 -17.59 10.58
C ARG A 515 3.40 -17.22 11.62
N LEU A 516 3.34 -15.95 12.03
CA LEU A 516 2.41 -15.47 13.07
C LEU A 516 0.96 -15.49 12.57
N THR A 517 0.69 -14.96 11.38
CA THR A 517 -0.68 -14.91 10.83
C THR A 517 -1.21 -16.31 10.51
N SER A 518 -0.35 -17.25 10.12
CA SER A 518 -0.71 -18.66 9.92
C SER A 518 -0.97 -19.38 11.24
N ALA A 519 -0.19 -19.10 12.29
CA ALA A 519 -0.37 -19.72 13.61
C ALA A 519 -1.58 -19.14 14.38
N PHE A 520 -1.91 -17.87 14.15
CA PHE A 520 -2.99 -17.15 14.83
C PHE A 520 -4.00 -16.54 13.85
N PRO A 521 -4.71 -17.34 13.03
CA PRO A 521 -5.61 -16.85 11.98
C PRO A 521 -6.83 -16.10 12.52
N GLU A 522 -7.14 -16.25 13.82
CA GLU A 522 -8.23 -15.55 14.50
C GLU A 522 -7.84 -14.15 15.00
N VAL A 523 -6.55 -13.83 15.04
CA VAL A 523 -6.03 -12.53 15.49
C VAL A 523 -6.02 -11.55 14.33
N LEU A 524 -6.58 -10.37 14.53
CA LEU A 524 -6.45 -9.24 13.59
C LEU A 524 -5.09 -8.57 13.80
N PHE A 525 -4.24 -8.58 12.78
CA PHE A 525 -3.01 -7.80 12.78
C PHE A 525 -3.28 -6.44 12.11
N GLU A 526 -2.98 -5.36 12.83
CA GLU A 526 -2.93 -4.00 12.29
C GLU A 526 -1.47 -3.59 12.12
N GLY A 527 -1.09 -3.15 10.92
CA GLY A 527 0.22 -2.56 10.67
C GLY A 527 0.28 -1.12 11.19
N CYS A 528 1.42 -0.74 11.77
CA CYS A 528 1.77 0.63 12.12
C CYS A 528 3.25 0.84 11.81
N SER A 529 3.65 2.04 11.45
CA SER A 529 5.06 2.39 11.29
C SER A 529 5.21 3.89 11.53
N GLY A 530 5.13 4.30 12.82
CA GLY A 530 4.94 5.70 13.16
C GLY A 530 3.74 6.27 12.38
N GLY A 531 2.58 5.65 12.53
CA GLY A 531 1.44 5.90 11.64
C GLY A 531 1.56 5.19 10.29
N GLY A 532 1.42 5.94 9.21
CA GLY A 532 1.33 5.44 7.84
C GLY A 532 2.65 5.21 7.11
N GLY A 533 3.78 5.05 7.81
CA GLY A 533 5.11 4.89 7.18
C GLY A 533 5.31 3.60 6.38
N ARG A 534 4.43 2.61 6.54
CA ARG A 534 4.34 1.41 5.70
C ARG A 534 2.90 1.14 5.27
N PHE A 535 2.16 2.19 4.93
CA PHE A 535 0.84 2.02 4.34
C PHE A 535 1.00 1.65 2.87
N ASP A 536 1.21 0.36 2.62
CA ASP A 536 1.47 -0.21 1.31
C ASP A 536 0.80 -1.57 1.14
N ALA A 537 0.66 -2.02 -0.10
CA ALA A 537 0.00 -3.27 -0.42
C ALA A 537 0.79 -4.52 0.04
N GLY A 538 2.10 -4.40 0.27
CA GLY A 538 2.92 -5.48 0.84
C GLY A 538 2.54 -5.79 2.28
N MET A 539 2.42 -4.76 3.14
CA MET A 539 1.94 -4.93 4.51
C MET A 539 0.48 -5.38 4.56
N LEU A 540 -0.38 -4.87 3.68
CA LEU A 540 -1.80 -5.26 3.63
C LEU A 540 -2.01 -6.76 3.33
N TYR A 541 -1.04 -7.43 2.75
CA TYR A 541 -1.07 -8.88 2.55
C TYR A 541 -1.10 -9.68 3.87
N TYR A 542 -0.45 -9.16 4.91
CA TYR A 542 -0.39 -9.76 6.25
C TYR A 542 -1.30 -9.06 7.25
N CYS A 543 -1.39 -7.75 7.17
CA CYS A 543 -2.12 -6.87 8.06
C CYS A 543 -3.26 -6.21 7.28
N PRO A 544 -4.48 -6.77 7.26
CA PRO A 544 -5.57 -6.28 6.41
C PRO A 544 -6.10 -4.89 6.84
N GLN A 545 -5.45 -4.27 7.81
CA GLN A 545 -5.70 -2.95 8.35
C GLN A 545 -4.36 -2.32 8.74
N ILE A 546 -4.20 -1.01 8.49
CA ILE A 546 -3.00 -0.26 8.86
C ILE A 546 -3.43 1.05 9.53
N TRP A 547 -2.78 1.42 10.63
CA TRP A 547 -2.91 2.73 11.25
C TRP A 547 -2.51 3.82 10.25
N CYS A 548 -3.48 4.64 9.85
CA CYS A 548 -3.35 5.48 8.66
C CYS A 548 -2.34 6.61 8.86
N SER A 549 -2.32 7.19 10.07
CA SER A 549 -1.42 8.28 10.46
C SER A 549 -1.45 8.44 11.97
N ASP A 550 -0.32 8.84 12.57
CA ASP A 550 -0.26 9.30 13.96
C ASP A 550 -0.94 10.66 14.14
N ASP A 551 -1.24 11.38 13.06
CA ASP A 551 -2.12 12.54 13.13
C ASP A 551 -3.57 12.07 13.31
N THR A 552 -4.12 12.37 14.48
CA THR A 552 -5.49 12.07 14.85
C THR A 552 -6.44 13.28 14.72
N ASP A 553 -5.93 14.42 14.23
CA ASP A 553 -6.74 15.60 13.95
C ASP A 553 -7.74 15.34 12.81
N ALA A 554 -9.02 15.54 13.08
CA ALA A 554 -10.08 15.21 12.13
C ALA A 554 -9.99 16.00 10.81
N TYR A 555 -9.47 17.23 10.83
CA TYR A 555 -9.30 18.03 9.61
C TYR A 555 -8.12 17.49 8.77
N GLU A 556 -6.94 17.31 9.37
CA GLU A 556 -5.75 16.79 8.67
C GLU A 556 -6.02 15.37 8.11
N ARG A 557 -6.77 14.55 8.85
CA ARG A 557 -7.17 13.20 8.42
C ARG A 557 -8.04 13.21 7.16
N THR A 558 -8.82 14.27 6.90
CA THR A 558 -9.56 14.34 5.62
C THR A 558 -8.62 14.39 4.42
N ILE A 559 -7.47 15.06 4.54
CA ILE A 559 -6.45 15.17 3.49
C ILE A 559 -5.70 13.83 3.35
N ILE A 560 -5.26 13.25 4.48
CA ILE A 560 -4.50 11.99 4.51
C ILE A 560 -5.36 10.83 3.96
N GLN A 561 -6.63 10.74 4.35
CA GLN A 561 -7.54 9.68 3.92
C GLN A 561 -7.98 9.88 2.46
N TYR A 562 -8.10 11.13 1.99
CA TYR A 562 -8.32 11.44 0.58
C TYR A 562 -7.20 10.86 -0.29
N GLY A 563 -5.93 11.19 -0.01
CA GLY A 563 -4.80 10.66 -0.76
C GLY A 563 -4.68 9.13 -0.67
N THR A 564 -4.96 8.57 0.51
CA THR A 564 -4.96 7.11 0.73
C THR A 564 -5.99 6.40 -0.16
N SER A 565 -7.15 7.00 -0.38
CA SER A 565 -8.28 6.41 -1.11
C SER A 565 -8.03 6.23 -2.62
N PHE A 566 -6.95 6.77 -3.19
CA PHE A 566 -6.67 6.54 -4.62
C PHE A 566 -6.29 5.09 -4.93
N PHE A 567 -5.68 4.41 -3.98
CA PHE A 567 -5.25 3.02 -4.16
C PHE A 567 -5.85 2.06 -3.15
N TYR A 568 -6.01 2.48 -1.90
CA TYR A 568 -6.30 1.58 -0.78
C TYR A 568 -7.77 1.61 -0.37
N PRO A 569 -8.36 0.44 -0.06
CA PRO A 569 -9.75 0.37 0.39
C PRO A 569 -9.91 0.99 1.77
N VAL A 570 -11.06 1.58 2.04
CA VAL A 570 -11.39 2.19 3.33
C VAL A 570 -11.34 1.17 4.48
N SER A 571 -11.67 -0.08 4.21
CA SER A 571 -11.55 -1.20 5.18
C SER A 571 -10.14 -1.44 5.69
N ALA A 572 -9.11 -0.93 4.99
CA ALA A 572 -7.71 -1.01 5.40
C ALA A 572 -7.25 0.17 6.26
N VAL A 573 -8.07 1.21 6.41
CA VAL A 573 -7.70 2.47 7.08
C VAL A 573 -8.03 2.41 8.57
N GLY A 574 -7.03 2.35 9.46
CA GLY A 574 -7.20 2.56 10.89
C GLY A 574 -7.48 4.05 11.18
N SER A 575 -8.58 4.36 11.89
CA SER A 575 -8.99 5.74 12.18
C SER A 575 -9.77 5.84 13.48
N HIS A 576 -9.36 6.77 14.36
CA HIS A 576 -9.93 6.90 15.70
C HIS A 576 -10.36 8.34 16.00
N VAL A 577 -11.36 8.45 16.88
CA VAL A 577 -11.75 9.72 17.54
C VAL A 577 -10.74 10.01 18.65
N SER A 578 -10.05 11.15 18.56
CA SER A 578 -9.03 11.58 19.51
C SER A 578 -9.51 12.66 20.47
N VAL A 579 -8.65 13.00 21.42
CA VAL A 579 -8.85 14.10 22.37
C VAL A 579 -8.80 15.46 21.68
N VAL A 580 -9.44 16.46 22.28
CA VAL A 580 -9.26 17.89 21.94
C VAL A 580 -8.90 18.68 23.18
N PRO A 581 -7.99 19.68 23.09
CA PRO A 581 -7.22 20.07 21.90
C PRO A 581 -6.36 18.90 21.38
N ASN A 582 -6.31 18.71 20.06
CA ASN A 582 -5.55 17.63 19.44
C ASN A 582 -4.06 17.72 19.80
N HIS A 583 -3.40 16.58 20.07
CA HIS A 583 -2.03 16.55 20.56
C HIS A 583 -0.99 16.97 19.50
N GLN A 584 -1.27 16.81 18.20
CA GLN A 584 -0.36 17.20 17.12
C GLN A 584 -0.55 18.65 16.69
N THR A 585 -1.81 19.11 16.60
CA THR A 585 -2.16 20.39 15.98
C THR A 585 -2.66 21.46 16.96
N GLY A 586 -3.10 21.05 18.16
CA GLY A 586 -3.77 21.93 19.12
C GLY A 586 -5.18 22.37 18.69
N ARG A 587 -5.73 21.80 17.61
CA ARG A 587 -7.05 22.13 17.09
C ARG A 587 -8.15 21.54 17.95
N VAL A 588 -9.26 22.28 18.03
CA VAL A 588 -10.49 21.83 18.70
C VAL A 588 -11.58 21.66 17.65
N THR A 589 -12.05 20.44 17.47
CA THR A 589 -13.13 20.07 16.55
C THR A 589 -14.29 19.43 17.31
N PRO A 590 -15.55 19.59 16.84
CA PRO A 590 -16.70 18.92 17.44
C PRO A 590 -16.54 17.41 17.49
N ILE A 591 -17.11 16.75 18.49
CA ILE A 591 -17.01 15.29 18.65
C ILE A 591 -17.69 14.55 17.48
N GLU A 592 -18.76 15.13 16.94
CA GLU A 592 -19.47 14.61 15.77
C GLU A 592 -18.59 14.64 14.52
N THR A 593 -17.80 15.70 14.35
CA THR A 593 -16.86 15.85 13.22
C THR A 593 -15.71 14.82 13.32
N ARG A 594 -15.15 14.66 14.53
CA ARG A 594 -14.13 13.63 14.78
C ARG A 594 -14.65 12.24 14.42
N ALA A 595 -15.89 11.94 14.81
CA ALA A 595 -16.53 10.65 14.52
C ALA A 595 -16.79 10.43 13.03
N VAL A 596 -17.34 11.40 12.32
CA VAL A 596 -17.60 11.28 10.87
C VAL A 596 -16.31 11.00 10.11
N THR A 597 -15.22 11.69 10.43
CA THR A 597 -13.91 11.45 9.81
C THR A 597 -13.35 10.07 10.18
N ALA A 598 -13.45 9.66 11.43
CA ALA A 598 -12.97 8.37 11.91
C ALA A 598 -13.80 7.19 11.34
N MET A 599 -15.09 7.37 11.06
CA MET A 599 -15.96 6.36 10.44
C MET A 599 -15.55 6.01 9.00
N ALA A 600 -14.80 6.90 8.32
CA ALA A 600 -14.21 6.56 7.02
C ALA A 600 -12.97 5.67 7.18
N GLY A 601 -13.11 4.59 7.94
CA GLY A 601 -12.06 3.62 8.26
C GLY A 601 -12.55 2.57 9.25
N SER A 602 -11.60 1.87 9.87
CA SER A 602 -11.84 0.98 11.02
C SER A 602 -12.00 1.83 12.28
N PHE A 603 -13.23 2.08 12.64
CA PHE A 603 -13.62 3.06 13.62
C PHE A 603 -13.22 2.69 15.07
N GLY A 604 -12.72 3.68 15.81
CA GLY A 604 -12.39 3.53 17.21
C GLY A 604 -12.20 4.85 17.94
N TYR A 605 -11.70 4.75 19.17
CA TYR A 605 -11.42 5.87 20.04
C TYR A 605 -9.98 5.79 20.58
N GLU A 606 -9.36 6.96 20.78
CA GLU A 606 -8.00 7.08 21.31
C GLU A 606 -7.96 8.27 22.27
N LEU A 607 -8.68 8.16 23.39
CA LEU A 607 -8.84 9.18 24.42
C LEU A 607 -9.35 8.55 25.73
N ASP A 608 -9.27 9.27 26.85
CA ASP A 608 -9.89 8.83 28.09
C ASP A 608 -11.39 9.23 28.12
N LEU A 609 -12.27 8.25 27.88
CA LEU A 609 -13.72 8.44 27.88
C LEU A 609 -14.27 8.92 29.23
N ASN A 610 -13.54 8.70 30.35
CA ASN A 610 -13.96 9.18 31.67
C ASN A 610 -13.93 10.70 31.77
N LEU A 611 -13.13 11.38 30.94
CA LEU A 611 -12.96 12.84 30.95
C LEU A 611 -14.02 13.58 30.12
N LEU A 612 -14.83 12.87 29.35
CA LEU A 612 -15.89 13.45 28.52
C LEU A 612 -17.08 13.90 29.38
N SER A 613 -17.77 14.95 28.91
CA SER A 613 -19.08 15.37 29.49
C SER A 613 -20.16 14.31 29.24
N ASP A 614 -21.27 14.41 29.97
CA ASP A 614 -22.39 13.47 29.79
C ASP A 614 -22.98 13.57 28.38
N GLU A 615 -23.03 14.77 27.78
CA GLU A 615 -23.49 15.00 26.42
C GLU A 615 -22.53 14.36 25.39
N GLU A 616 -21.23 14.48 25.60
CA GLU A 616 -20.25 13.81 24.73
C GLU A 616 -20.32 12.28 24.85
N LYS A 617 -20.54 11.75 26.05
CA LYS A 617 -20.73 10.28 26.25
C LYS A 617 -22.00 9.76 25.57
N GLU A 618 -23.08 10.55 25.58
CA GLU A 618 -24.28 10.22 24.80
C GLU A 618 -23.97 10.23 23.28
N ALA A 619 -23.26 11.24 22.81
CA ALA A 619 -22.80 11.30 21.41
C ALA A 619 -21.94 10.08 21.03
N VAL A 620 -20.98 9.65 21.87
CA VAL A 620 -20.17 8.44 21.67
C VAL A 620 -21.07 7.21 21.52
N THR A 621 -22.08 7.04 22.38
CA THR A 621 -23.00 5.89 22.29
C THR A 621 -23.75 5.90 20.95
N GLN A 622 -24.24 7.07 20.51
CA GLN A 622 -24.93 7.22 19.23
C GLN A 622 -23.99 6.95 18.05
N GLN A 623 -22.74 7.42 18.08
CA GLN A 623 -21.73 7.19 17.07
C GLN A 623 -21.42 5.69 16.89
N ILE A 624 -21.26 4.95 18.00
CA ILE A 624 -21.04 3.51 17.98
C ILE A 624 -22.24 2.78 17.35
N GLN A 625 -23.46 3.19 17.69
CA GLN A 625 -24.68 2.62 17.08
C GLN A 625 -24.75 2.92 15.59
N GLN A 626 -24.45 4.15 15.18
CA GLN A 626 -24.40 4.54 13.77
C GLN A 626 -23.34 3.75 12.99
N PHE A 627 -22.12 3.59 13.55
CA PHE A 627 -21.10 2.79 12.90
C PHE A 627 -21.51 1.31 12.77
N LYS A 628 -22.18 0.74 13.77
CA LYS A 628 -22.72 -0.62 13.68
C LYS A 628 -23.87 -0.74 12.66
N GLU A 629 -24.64 0.32 12.44
CA GLU A 629 -25.67 0.40 11.39
C GLU A 629 -25.04 0.46 9.98
N TYR A 630 -23.99 1.28 9.81
CA TYR A 630 -23.38 1.56 8.51
C TYR A 630 -22.12 0.75 8.23
N GLY A 631 -21.62 -0.02 9.18
CA GLY A 631 -20.32 -0.68 9.12
C GLY A 631 -20.13 -1.56 7.89
N SER A 632 -21.15 -2.33 7.52
CA SER A 632 -21.10 -3.16 6.32
C SER A 632 -20.99 -2.32 5.04
N LEU A 633 -21.76 -1.22 4.95
CA LEU A 633 -21.68 -0.30 3.80
C LEU A 633 -20.32 0.39 3.73
N ILE A 634 -19.77 0.85 4.85
CA ILE A 634 -18.44 1.48 4.90
C ILE A 634 -17.35 0.49 4.51
N HIS A 635 -17.41 -0.75 5.01
CA HIS A 635 -16.39 -1.77 4.78
C HIS A 635 -16.41 -2.32 3.34
N ASN A 636 -17.60 -2.59 2.80
CA ASN A 636 -17.78 -3.31 1.53
C ASN A 636 -18.26 -2.43 0.38
N GLY A 637 -18.85 -1.26 0.67
CA GLY A 637 -19.39 -0.36 -0.34
C GLY A 637 -18.31 0.25 -1.23
N THR A 638 -18.74 0.74 -2.38
CA THR A 638 -17.89 1.49 -3.29
C THR A 638 -17.69 2.90 -2.77
N TYR A 639 -16.44 3.33 -2.61
CA TYR A 639 -16.07 4.64 -2.09
C TYR A 639 -15.92 5.67 -3.20
N TYR A 640 -16.58 6.82 -3.05
CA TYR A 640 -16.54 7.94 -3.99
C TYR A 640 -15.98 9.19 -3.33
N ARG A 641 -14.91 9.78 -3.88
CA ARG A 641 -14.39 11.09 -3.49
C ARG A 641 -15.29 12.16 -4.11
N LEU A 642 -16.11 12.85 -3.32
CA LEU A 642 -17.05 13.86 -3.81
C LEU A 642 -16.45 15.28 -3.84
N SER A 643 -15.29 15.48 -3.22
CA SER A 643 -14.56 16.75 -3.22
C SER A 643 -13.05 16.52 -3.09
N ASN A 644 -12.26 17.53 -3.39
CA ASN A 644 -10.84 17.58 -3.11
C ASN A 644 -10.57 18.48 -1.88
N PRO A 645 -10.21 17.93 -0.71
CA PRO A 645 -10.00 18.73 0.50
C PRO A 645 -8.83 19.72 0.41
N LEU A 646 -7.97 19.62 -0.60
CA LEU A 646 -6.88 20.57 -0.85
C LEU A 646 -7.33 21.80 -1.64
N GLU A 647 -8.50 21.76 -2.29
CA GLU A 647 -9.00 22.80 -3.18
C GLU A 647 -10.38 23.33 -2.75
N ASP A 648 -11.21 22.44 -2.18
CA ASP A 648 -12.58 22.77 -1.81
C ASP A 648 -12.70 23.31 -0.37
N ALA A 649 -13.79 23.99 -0.07
CA ALA A 649 -14.13 24.48 1.27
C ALA A 649 -14.69 23.37 2.19
N TYR A 650 -14.70 22.14 1.74
CA TYR A 650 -15.24 20.98 2.43
C TYR A 650 -14.54 19.70 1.99
N ALA A 651 -14.55 18.69 2.83
CA ALA A 651 -14.18 17.30 2.48
C ALA A 651 -15.44 16.45 2.49
N LEU A 652 -15.72 15.76 1.37
CA LEU A 652 -16.90 14.92 1.22
C LEU A 652 -16.55 13.62 0.49
N TRP A 653 -17.18 12.57 0.94
CA TRP A 653 -17.12 11.24 0.33
C TRP A 653 -18.47 10.54 0.45
N ALA A 654 -18.67 9.49 -0.35
CA ALA A 654 -19.83 8.64 -0.26
C ALA A 654 -19.45 7.17 -0.33
N PHE A 655 -20.25 6.35 0.35
CA PHE A 655 -20.26 4.91 0.21
C PHE A 655 -21.56 4.50 -0.48
N VAL A 656 -21.46 3.69 -1.52
CA VAL A 656 -22.61 3.15 -2.27
C VAL A 656 -22.57 1.64 -2.18
N SER A 657 -23.68 1.01 -1.79
CA SER A 657 -23.79 -0.45 -1.75
C SER A 657 -23.63 -1.07 -3.15
N GLU A 658 -23.17 -2.30 -3.23
CA GLU A 658 -22.95 -3.00 -4.51
C GLU A 658 -24.25 -3.12 -5.33
N ASP A 659 -25.39 -3.35 -4.68
CA ASP A 659 -26.71 -3.37 -5.29
C ASP A 659 -27.31 -1.97 -5.57
N LYS A 660 -26.56 -0.91 -5.24
CA LYS A 660 -26.91 0.51 -5.39
C LYS A 660 -28.19 0.94 -4.64
N LYS A 661 -28.59 0.21 -3.62
CA LYS A 661 -29.80 0.54 -2.85
C LYS A 661 -29.54 1.48 -1.69
N GLU A 662 -28.32 1.55 -1.22
CA GLU A 662 -27.98 2.31 -0.02
C GLU A 662 -26.79 3.23 -0.31
N VAL A 663 -26.87 4.48 0.19
CA VAL A 663 -25.85 5.51 0.01
C VAL A 663 -25.67 6.27 1.31
N LEU A 664 -24.44 6.32 1.79
CA LEU A 664 -24.03 7.14 2.93
C LEU A 664 -23.07 8.23 2.44
N VAL A 665 -23.46 9.49 2.57
CA VAL A 665 -22.62 10.66 2.29
C VAL A 665 -22.09 11.20 3.62
N GLN A 666 -20.78 11.31 3.75
CA GLN A 666 -20.13 11.81 4.97
C GLN A 666 -19.06 12.86 4.63
N GLY A 667 -18.69 13.65 5.65
CA GLY A 667 -17.62 14.64 5.55
C GLY A 667 -17.74 15.78 6.51
N MET A 668 -17.04 16.89 6.21
CA MET A 668 -17.12 18.14 6.97
C MET A 668 -17.05 19.37 6.09
N ILE A 669 -17.72 20.43 6.52
CA ILE A 669 -17.56 21.79 5.98
C ILE A 669 -16.52 22.50 6.86
N PHE A 670 -15.40 22.94 6.25
CA PHE A 670 -14.25 23.45 6.99
C PHE A 670 -14.52 24.77 7.72
N ARG A 671 -15.22 25.67 7.04
CA ARG A 671 -15.49 27.01 7.55
C ARG A 671 -16.91 27.46 7.24
N THR A 672 -17.58 28.02 8.24
CA THR A 672 -18.89 28.67 8.05
C THR A 672 -18.71 30.15 7.79
N GLU A 673 -19.31 30.65 6.73
CA GLU A 673 -19.33 32.06 6.39
C GLU A 673 -20.71 32.70 6.65
N ALA A 674 -20.70 33.95 7.03
CA ALA A 674 -21.95 34.69 7.23
C ALA A 674 -22.73 34.83 5.90
N ASN A 675 -24.02 34.50 5.93
CA ASN A 675 -24.91 34.59 4.77
C ASN A 675 -24.49 33.73 3.55
N MET A 676 -23.70 32.72 3.74
CA MET A 676 -23.28 31.83 2.66
C MET A 676 -24.47 31.07 2.06
N VAL A 677 -24.39 30.79 0.77
CA VAL A 677 -25.26 29.85 0.06
C VAL A 677 -24.84 28.45 0.41
N ARG A 678 -25.79 27.53 0.59
CA ARG A 678 -25.51 26.11 0.84
C ARG A 678 -24.78 25.50 -0.35
N HIS A 679 -23.80 24.67 -0.07
CA HIS A 679 -23.13 23.87 -1.11
C HIS A 679 -24.09 22.82 -1.68
N CYS A 680 -24.02 22.61 -3.00
CA CYS A 680 -24.74 21.56 -3.71
C CYS A 680 -23.71 20.62 -4.30
N VAL A 681 -23.85 19.31 -4.03
CA VAL A 681 -22.89 18.30 -4.44
C VAL A 681 -23.58 17.17 -5.20
N SER A 682 -23.08 16.83 -6.38
CA SER A 682 -23.58 15.71 -7.18
C SER A 682 -23.04 14.39 -6.63
N LEU A 683 -23.93 13.43 -6.42
CA LEU A 683 -23.56 12.08 -6.04
C LEU A 683 -23.18 11.27 -7.28
N ARG A 684 -22.59 10.11 -7.08
CA ARG A 684 -22.14 9.20 -8.17
C ARG A 684 -22.46 7.75 -7.84
N GLY A 685 -22.47 6.91 -8.86
CA GLY A 685 -22.62 5.46 -8.73
C GLY A 685 -24.02 4.94 -8.45
N LEU A 686 -25.05 5.80 -8.46
CA LEU A 686 -26.44 5.43 -8.16
C LEU A 686 -27.14 4.75 -9.33
N ASP A 687 -28.25 4.08 -9.06
CA ASP A 687 -29.21 3.71 -10.11
C ASP A 687 -30.05 4.94 -10.46
N ALA A 688 -29.92 5.41 -11.70
CA ALA A 688 -30.58 6.61 -12.19
C ALA A 688 -32.10 6.59 -12.03
N LYS A 689 -32.72 5.39 -12.09
CA LYS A 689 -34.18 5.22 -12.05
C LYS A 689 -34.73 4.94 -10.66
N ALA A 690 -33.89 4.50 -9.72
CA ALA A 690 -34.31 4.22 -8.35
C ALA A 690 -34.70 5.52 -7.62
N VAL A 691 -35.63 5.42 -6.67
CA VAL A 691 -36.02 6.52 -5.81
C VAL A 691 -35.39 6.34 -4.44
N TYR A 692 -34.49 7.22 -4.07
CA TYR A 692 -33.77 7.25 -2.81
C TYR A 692 -34.49 8.13 -1.80
N ARG A 693 -34.67 7.62 -0.59
CA ARG A 693 -35.36 8.30 0.51
C ARG A 693 -34.41 8.55 1.67
N THR A 694 -34.53 9.71 2.29
CA THR A 694 -33.90 10.05 3.55
C THR A 694 -34.78 9.63 4.73
N LYS A 695 -34.20 9.55 5.95
CA LYS A 695 -34.94 9.23 7.19
C LYS A 695 -36.09 10.21 7.49
N ASP A 696 -35.99 11.47 7.06
CA ASP A 696 -37.02 12.51 7.23
C ASP A 696 -38.09 12.48 6.11
N GLY A 697 -38.00 11.51 5.17
CA GLY A 697 -38.99 11.24 4.15
C GLY A 697 -38.81 12.03 2.83
N ALA A 698 -37.77 12.81 2.68
CA ALA A 698 -37.43 13.41 1.39
C ALA A 698 -37.10 12.31 0.37
N ALA A 699 -37.54 12.50 -0.86
CA ALA A 699 -37.36 11.50 -1.93
C ALA A 699 -36.78 12.13 -3.20
N TYR A 700 -35.80 11.46 -3.80
CA TYR A 700 -35.10 11.92 -4.99
C TYR A 700 -34.88 10.72 -5.92
N THR A 701 -34.95 10.93 -7.23
CA THR A 701 -34.48 9.90 -8.17
C THR A 701 -32.96 9.89 -8.23
N GLY A 702 -32.35 8.75 -8.56
CA GLY A 702 -30.88 8.67 -8.63
C GLY A 702 -30.27 9.62 -9.66
N ASP A 703 -30.93 9.82 -10.83
CA ASP A 703 -30.49 10.81 -11.81
C ASP A 703 -30.55 12.24 -11.25
N THR A 704 -31.56 12.59 -10.45
CA THR A 704 -31.61 13.88 -9.76
C THR A 704 -30.42 14.07 -8.82
N LEU A 705 -30.12 13.08 -8.00
CA LEU A 705 -28.97 13.14 -7.06
C LEU A 705 -27.63 13.20 -7.81
N MET A 706 -27.52 12.54 -8.98
CA MET A 706 -26.28 12.53 -9.76
C MET A 706 -26.08 13.79 -10.61
N HIS A 707 -27.15 14.43 -11.09
CA HIS A 707 -27.04 15.57 -12.02
C HIS A 707 -27.41 16.92 -11.40
N ALA A 708 -28.47 16.98 -10.61
CA ALA A 708 -28.85 18.20 -9.89
C ALA A 708 -28.16 18.29 -8.51
N GLY A 709 -27.80 17.14 -7.94
CA GLY A 709 -27.10 17.06 -6.67
C GLY A 709 -28.00 17.14 -5.45
N VAL A 710 -27.35 17.18 -4.28
CA VAL A 710 -27.98 17.32 -2.96
C VAL A 710 -27.43 18.55 -2.26
N LEU A 711 -28.30 19.31 -1.60
CA LEU A 711 -27.88 20.46 -0.79
C LEU A 711 -27.32 19.98 0.55
N LEU A 712 -26.08 20.34 0.85
CA LEU A 712 -25.47 20.04 2.14
C LEU A 712 -26.25 20.75 3.28
N PRO A 713 -26.16 20.26 4.53
CA PRO A 713 -26.74 20.93 5.68
C PRO A 713 -26.29 22.38 5.78
N LYS A 714 -27.11 23.26 6.37
CA LYS A 714 -26.66 24.60 6.72
C LYS A 714 -25.68 24.48 7.90
N SER A 715 -24.42 24.84 7.65
CA SER A 715 -23.39 24.80 8.68
C SER A 715 -23.59 25.89 9.75
N TRP A 716 -23.14 25.60 10.96
CA TRP A 716 -23.05 26.53 12.07
C TRP A 716 -21.78 26.27 12.86
N GLY A 717 -20.85 27.20 12.84
CA GLY A 717 -19.48 26.99 13.33
C GLY A 717 -18.58 26.32 12.30
N ASP A 718 -17.28 26.31 12.57
CA ASP A 718 -16.27 25.69 11.72
C ASP A 718 -16.22 24.18 11.97
N TYR A 719 -15.65 23.42 10.99
CA TYR A 719 -15.55 21.97 11.01
C TYR A 719 -16.92 21.28 11.20
N TYR A 720 -17.94 21.76 10.48
CA TYR A 720 -19.31 21.26 10.63
C TYR A 720 -19.46 19.85 10.00
N PRO A 721 -19.95 18.85 10.76
CA PRO A 721 -20.09 17.49 10.29
C PRO A 721 -21.21 17.35 9.26
N VAL A 722 -20.99 16.52 8.27
CA VAL A 722 -21.99 16.13 7.27
C VAL A 722 -22.18 14.62 7.33
N SER A 723 -23.43 14.18 7.54
CA SER A 723 -23.80 12.76 7.41
C SER A 723 -25.23 12.68 6.86
N MET A 724 -25.39 12.08 5.69
CA MET A 724 -26.65 11.96 4.98
C MET A 724 -26.80 10.53 4.46
N HIS A 725 -27.89 9.88 4.81
CA HIS A 725 -28.17 8.49 4.45
C HIS A 725 -29.39 8.41 3.56
N PHE A 726 -29.28 7.65 2.46
CA PHE A 726 -30.33 7.45 1.48
C PHE A 726 -30.51 5.96 1.21
N VAL A 727 -31.77 5.53 1.16
CA VAL A 727 -32.13 4.14 0.88
C VAL A 727 -33.17 4.10 -0.24
N SER A 728 -32.97 3.22 -1.22
CA SER A 728 -33.94 2.92 -2.26
C SER A 728 -34.69 1.62 -1.96
N GLU A 729 -35.96 1.56 -2.36
CA GLU A 729 -36.82 0.37 -2.24
C GLU A 729 -36.45 -0.71 -3.28
#